data_6b79561220db871a6e611acac36b0f6c
#
_entry.id   6b79561220db871a6e611acac36b0f6c
#
_cell.length_a   1.000
_cell.length_b   1.000
_cell.length_c   1.000
_cell.angle_alpha   90.00
_cell.angle_beta   90.00
_cell.angle_gamma   90.00
#
_symmetry.space_group_name_H-M   'P 1'
#
loop_
_entity.id
_entity.type
_entity.pdbx_description
1 polymer ?
#
loop_
_entity_poly.entity_id
_entity_poly.type
_entity_poly.pdbx_seq_one_letter_code
_entity_poly.pdbx_strand_id
1 'polypeptide(L)'
;WLFKHLYTYFTLSGVKVTDLHRESIDHLTIPSRCGKGMLHRVSEVFDCWFESGSMPYAQVHYPFENRKEFEDAFPADFIAEGIDQTRGWFYTLLVLSTALFGKPPFKNVIVNGLVLASDGQKMSKRKKNYPDPVTIVNGYGADALRLYLINSPVVRAENLRFKEEGVRDVLKDVFLPWYNAYRFLIQNIVILQHKEDGKEFLYNENTMKESNNIMDKWILSFTQSLIQFFKAEMAAYRLYTVVPRLVKFVDVLTNWYVRMNRRRLKGENGNEDCIMALETLFSVLYAMCRLMAPYTPFITEMMYQNLKTLIDPASVQEKNSDSIHYLMLPQVRENLIDKKIENAVSWMQSVIELGRVIRDRKTIPVKYPLKEVVVIHQDPEALENIRSLEKYILEELNVRQVTLSTDKDKYGIRLRAEPDHMVLGKRLKAAFKAVMTAIKELKSEQLEEFQKTGTIVVEGHELHEEDLRLMYTFDQVMGGSVQYEAHSDAQVLVLLDVTPDQSMVDEGVAREVINRIQKLRKKRNLVPTDEITVYYRSHPEGDYLDSVVKEHTDFIFATIKAALKPYPVPTSREVLIQEKTQLKGSELEITLVRGGLHHRVEPACAYVSLTTCINGTEQDGVLLLENPKGDNKLNYTKLVDAVSCIFGLKNSKLSVFNGKSELLSNTDLLSLSGKTLHVTSGSAPALINAHDTLLCQYINLQLVNAKPQGTCLKGVVGTLLMENPVGQNGLTYQGLLYETAKVFGLRSRRLKLFLDESQTQGKLLNA
;
A
#
# COMPACT_ATOMS: atom_id res chain seq x y z
N TRP A 1 8.30 -50.46 1.36
CA TRP A 1 9.47 -51.22 1.82
C TRP A 1 9.36 -51.50 3.32
N LEU A 2 9.15 -50.51 4.15
CA LEU A 2 8.98 -50.61 5.61
C LEU A 2 7.86 -51.61 5.98
N PHE A 3 6.71 -51.51 5.32
CA PHE A 3 5.56 -52.41 5.52
C PHE A 3 5.88 -53.86 5.15
N LYS A 4 6.67 -54.10 4.09
CA LYS A 4 7.06 -55.43 3.68
C LYS A 4 7.98 -56.09 4.73
N HIS A 5 8.89 -55.34 5.32
CA HIS A 5 9.80 -55.86 6.36
C HIS A 5 9.09 -56.06 7.71
N LEU A 6 8.20 -55.16 8.11
CA LEU A 6 7.35 -55.38 9.29
C LEU A 6 6.48 -56.61 9.16
N TYR A 7 5.90 -56.83 7.95
CA TYR A 7 5.14 -58.03 7.66
C TYR A 7 6.00 -59.29 7.69
N THR A 8 7.22 -59.28 7.14
CA THR A 8 8.17 -60.39 7.16
C THR A 8 8.62 -60.70 8.58
N TYR A 9 8.88 -59.67 9.39
CA TYR A 9 9.26 -59.86 10.78
C TYR A 9 8.11 -60.47 11.60
N PHE A 10 6.89 -60.05 11.42
CA PHE A 10 5.70 -60.65 11.99
C PHE A 10 5.54 -62.12 11.58
N THR A 11 5.71 -62.41 10.29
CA THR A 11 5.55 -63.76 9.76
C THR A 11 6.61 -64.73 10.30
N LEU A 12 7.83 -64.26 10.53
CA LEU A 12 8.93 -65.09 11.03
C LEU A 12 9.01 -65.17 12.57
N SER A 13 8.67 -64.11 13.27
CA SER A 13 8.73 -64.06 14.73
C SER A 13 7.40 -64.44 15.42
N GLY A 14 6.29 -64.41 14.71
CA GLY A 14 4.94 -64.60 15.24
C GLY A 14 4.43 -63.41 16.08
N VAL A 15 5.20 -62.30 16.18
CA VAL A 15 4.88 -61.14 17.00
C VAL A 15 4.60 -59.94 16.11
N LYS A 16 3.46 -59.25 16.33
CA LYS A 16 3.15 -58.02 15.59
C LYS A 16 4.03 -56.88 16.11
N VAL A 17 4.97 -56.44 15.26
CA VAL A 17 5.89 -55.35 15.55
C VAL A 17 5.26 -54.04 15.05
N THR A 18 5.07 -53.06 15.93
CA THR A 18 4.55 -51.72 15.64
C THR A 18 5.62 -50.64 15.73
N ASP A 19 6.70 -50.93 16.44
CA ASP A 19 7.83 -50.02 16.67
C ASP A 19 9.14 -50.78 16.44
N LEU A 20 10.06 -50.24 15.64
CA LEU A 20 11.36 -50.81 15.29
C LEU A 20 12.51 -50.32 16.19
N HIS A 21 12.23 -49.58 17.27
CA HIS A 21 13.26 -49.24 18.23
C HIS A 21 13.78 -50.46 18.96
N ARG A 22 15.03 -50.41 19.41
CA ARG A 22 15.74 -51.54 19.98
C ARG A 22 15.01 -52.20 21.14
N GLU A 23 14.47 -51.41 22.06
CA GLU A 23 13.70 -51.87 23.22
C GLU A 23 12.47 -52.70 22.85
N SER A 24 11.91 -52.48 21.65
CA SER A 24 10.73 -53.19 21.16
C SER A 24 11.06 -54.48 20.40
N ILE A 25 12.29 -54.62 19.86
CA ILE A 25 12.63 -55.74 18.96
C ILE A 25 13.83 -56.59 19.37
N ASP A 26 14.70 -56.11 20.28
CA ASP A 26 15.93 -56.83 20.67
C ASP A 26 15.67 -58.19 21.30
N HIS A 27 14.53 -58.40 21.95
CA HIS A 27 14.14 -59.67 22.55
C HIS A 27 13.51 -60.67 21.58
N LEU A 28 13.19 -60.23 20.34
CA LEU A 28 12.55 -61.09 19.36
C LEU A 28 13.58 -61.99 18.67
N THR A 29 13.17 -63.23 18.41
CA THR A 29 14.00 -64.20 17.70
C THR A 29 13.32 -64.72 16.45
N ILE A 30 14.13 -65.16 15.45
CA ILE A 30 13.67 -65.70 14.18
C ILE A 30 14.28 -67.05 13.97
N PRO A 31 13.50 -68.08 13.56
CA PRO A 31 14.09 -69.43 13.29
C PRO A 31 15.07 -69.37 12.11
N SER A 32 16.23 -69.97 12.31
CA SER A 32 17.24 -70.10 11.26
C SER A 32 16.72 -70.92 10.10
N ARG A 33 16.95 -70.48 8.85
CA ARG A 33 16.59 -71.18 7.63
C ARG A 33 17.32 -72.55 7.49
N CYS A 34 18.46 -72.65 8.14
CA CYS A 34 19.23 -73.91 8.12
C CYS A 34 18.89 -74.92 9.26
N GLY A 35 17.85 -74.57 10.08
CA GLY A 35 17.41 -75.44 11.17
C GLY A 35 18.34 -75.50 12.40
N LYS A 36 19.40 -74.69 12.48
CA LYS A 36 20.42 -74.71 13.53
C LYS A 36 20.09 -73.90 14.77
N GLY A 37 18.82 -73.54 14.96
CA GLY A 37 18.38 -72.79 16.17
C GLY A 37 17.74 -71.44 15.83
N MET A 38 17.65 -70.60 16.86
CA MET A 38 17.04 -69.26 16.76
C MET A 38 18.09 -68.19 16.51
N LEU A 39 17.78 -67.28 15.60
CA LEU A 39 18.59 -66.10 15.30
C LEU A 39 18.13 -64.96 16.22
N HIS A 40 19.08 -64.25 16.79
CA HIS A 40 18.90 -63.06 17.55
C HIS A 40 19.31 -61.83 16.75
N ARG A 41 18.70 -60.67 16.99
CA ARG A 41 19.20 -59.43 16.40
C ARG A 41 20.63 -59.22 16.88
N VAL A 42 21.52 -58.87 15.96
CA VAL A 42 22.89 -58.46 16.34
C VAL A 42 22.86 -57.19 17.16
N SER A 43 23.69 -57.10 18.21
CA SER A 43 23.75 -55.94 19.12
C SER A 43 24.27 -54.66 18.46
N GLU A 44 25.12 -54.84 17.47
CA GLU A 44 25.74 -53.81 16.68
C GLU A 44 24.69 -53.13 15.77
N VAL A 45 24.86 -51.84 15.55
CA VAL A 45 24.14 -51.06 14.56
C VAL A 45 25.11 -50.64 13.43
N PHE A 46 24.59 -50.47 12.23
CA PHE A 46 25.41 -49.95 11.14
C PHE A 46 25.88 -48.52 11.49
N ASP A 47 27.05 -48.15 10.98
CA ASP A 47 27.57 -46.80 11.12
C ASP A 47 26.67 -45.83 10.36
N CYS A 48 26.09 -44.87 11.11
CA CYS A 48 25.15 -43.91 10.55
C CYS A 48 25.78 -43.00 9.47
N TRP A 49 27.08 -42.78 9.56
CA TRP A 49 27.81 -42.01 8.55
C TRP A 49 28.03 -42.81 7.25
N PHE A 50 28.24 -44.12 7.34
CA PHE A 50 28.26 -44.97 6.18
C PHE A 50 26.89 -45.06 5.51
N GLU A 51 25.84 -45.22 6.28
CA GLU A 51 24.45 -45.26 5.76
C GLU A 51 24.11 -43.97 5.03
N SER A 52 24.33 -42.81 5.67
CA SER A 52 24.06 -41.51 5.06
C SER A 52 24.97 -41.20 3.88
N GLY A 53 26.22 -41.63 3.92
CA GLY A 53 27.18 -41.47 2.82
C GLY A 53 26.90 -42.39 1.62
N SER A 54 26.16 -43.49 1.82
CA SER A 54 25.74 -44.41 0.74
C SER A 54 24.42 -43.98 0.07
N MET A 55 23.75 -42.97 0.57
CA MET A 55 22.43 -42.55 0.13
C MET A 55 22.31 -42.39 -1.41
N PRO A 56 23.26 -41.75 -2.15
CA PRO A 56 23.09 -41.50 -3.58
C PRO A 56 22.78 -42.75 -4.41
N TYR A 57 23.38 -43.90 -4.07
CA TYR A 57 23.17 -45.16 -4.79
C TYR A 57 22.22 -46.10 -4.04
N ALA A 58 22.22 -46.08 -2.71
CA ALA A 58 21.37 -46.93 -1.90
C ALA A 58 19.88 -46.65 -2.09
N GLN A 59 19.50 -45.37 -2.20
CA GLN A 59 18.09 -44.96 -2.34
C GLN A 59 17.42 -45.53 -3.61
N VAL A 60 18.17 -45.72 -4.67
CA VAL A 60 17.69 -46.26 -5.95
C VAL A 60 18.02 -47.74 -6.13
N HIS A 61 18.61 -48.38 -5.10
CA HIS A 61 19.04 -49.81 -5.11
C HIS A 61 20.06 -50.13 -6.20
N TYR A 62 20.91 -49.17 -6.58
CA TYR A 62 22.04 -49.37 -7.49
C TYR A 62 23.11 -50.29 -6.85
N PRO A 63 23.74 -51.19 -7.57
CA PRO A 63 23.66 -51.44 -9.03
C PRO A 63 22.63 -52.48 -9.47
N PHE A 64 21.77 -52.95 -8.54
CA PHE A 64 20.85 -54.06 -8.79
C PHE A 64 19.59 -53.65 -9.53
N GLU A 65 19.12 -52.43 -9.29
CA GLU A 65 17.95 -51.81 -9.92
C GLU A 65 18.29 -50.35 -10.31
N ASN A 66 17.47 -49.75 -11.19
CA ASN A 66 17.49 -48.32 -11.55
C ASN A 66 18.88 -47.77 -11.97
N ARG A 67 19.67 -48.60 -12.63
CA ARG A 67 21.04 -48.24 -13.02
C ARG A 67 21.12 -46.98 -13.88
N LYS A 68 20.26 -46.91 -14.90
CA LYS A 68 20.22 -45.76 -15.80
C LYS A 68 19.83 -44.48 -15.07
N GLU A 69 18.82 -44.54 -14.20
CA GLU A 69 18.36 -43.42 -13.40
C GLU A 69 19.48 -42.85 -12.52
N PHE A 70 20.26 -43.75 -11.89
CA PHE A 70 21.42 -43.33 -11.11
C PHE A 70 22.50 -42.69 -11.98
N GLU A 71 22.86 -43.29 -13.09
CA GLU A 71 23.92 -42.78 -13.97
C GLU A 71 23.58 -41.44 -14.58
N ASP A 72 22.29 -41.17 -14.88
CA ASP A 72 21.79 -39.88 -15.38
C ASP A 72 21.76 -38.79 -14.30
N ALA A 73 21.49 -39.16 -13.05
CA ALA A 73 21.32 -38.20 -11.93
C ALA A 73 22.59 -37.97 -11.10
N PHE A 74 23.61 -38.84 -11.24
CA PHE A 74 24.84 -38.76 -10.44
C PHE A 74 26.03 -38.24 -11.25
N PRO A 75 26.79 -37.22 -10.73
CA PRO A 75 26.69 -36.55 -9.45
C PRO A 75 25.49 -35.61 -9.38
N ALA A 76 24.98 -35.36 -8.15
CA ALA A 76 23.92 -34.40 -7.92
C ALA A 76 24.33 -33.00 -8.36
N ASP A 77 23.36 -32.15 -8.75
CA ASP A 77 23.65 -30.80 -9.19
C ASP A 77 24.18 -29.91 -8.06
N PHE A 78 23.63 -30.05 -6.84
CA PHE A 78 24.12 -29.37 -5.64
C PHE A 78 23.78 -30.14 -4.37
N ILE A 79 24.46 -29.77 -3.28
CA ILE A 79 24.11 -30.09 -1.89
C ILE A 79 24.13 -28.84 -1.05
N ALA A 80 23.19 -28.73 -0.08
CA ALA A 80 23.09 -27.55 0.79
C ALA A 80 22.80 -27.98 2.24
N GLU A 81 23.75 -27.72 3.14
CA GLU A 81 23.65 -28.02 4.57
C GLU A 81 24.53 -27.05 5.39
N GLY A 82 24.53 -27.23 6.71
CA GLY A 82 25.38 -26.46 7.63
C GLY A 82 26.87 -26.75 7.48
N ILE A 83 27.69 -25.79 7.91
CA ILE A 83 29.15 -25.89 7.88
C ILE A 83 29.72 -27.06 8.70
N ASP A 84 29.01 -27.53 9.70
CA ASP A 84 29.36 -28.67 10.52
C ASP A 84 29.40 -29.99 9.71
N GLN A 85 28.72 -30.06 8.58
CA GLN A 85 28.73 -31.21 7.69
C GLN A 85 30.06 -31.40 6.92
N THR A 86 30.98 -30.47 6.99
CA THR A 86 32.36 -30.64 6.51
C THR A 86 33.11 -31.75 7.24
N ARG A 87 32.70 -32.10 8.46
CA ARG A 87 33.13 -33.27 9.23
C ARG A 87 32.02 -34.28 9.47
N GLY A 88 31.02 -34.30 8.63
CA GLY A 88 29.88 -35.20 8.72
C GLY A 88 29.46 -35.68 7.35
N TRP A 89 28.27 -35.29 6.93
CA TRP A 89 27.66 -35.83 5.72
C TRP A 89 28.42 -35.51 4.43
N PHE A 90 28.91 -34.28 4.25
CA PHE A 90 29.71 -33.91 3.06
C PHE A 90 30.97 -34.78 2.96
N TYR A 91 31.65 -35.02 4.06
CA TYR A 91 32.85 -35.83 4.13
C TYR A 91 32.58 -37.28 3.75
N THR A 92 31.58 -37.94 4.34
CA THR A 92 31.26 -39.35 4.10
C THR A 92 30.76 -39.59 2.67
N LEU A 93 29.90 -38.68 2.15
CA LEU A 93 29.51 -38.71 0.74
C LEU A 93 30.70 -38.66 -0.21
N LEU A 94 31.63 -37.70 0.05
CA LEU A 94 32.80 -37.52 -0.81
C LEU A 94 33.73 -38.71 -0.77
N VAL A 95 34.01 -39.27 0.40
CA VAL A 95 34.89 -40.43 0.57
C VAL A 95 34.31 -41.66 -0.14
N LEU A 96 33.05 -41.99 0.12
CA LEU A 96 32.42 -43.18 -0.46
C LEU A 96 32.26 -43.04 -1.98
N SER A 97 31.80 -41.88 -2.46
CA SER A 97 31.65 -41.66 -3.91
C SER A 97 32.99 -41.71 -4.65
N THR A 98 34.04 -41.12 -4.08
CA THR A 98 35.37 -41.14 -4.70
C THR A 98 35.92 -42.56 -4.72
N ALA A 99 35.77 -43.33 -3.64
CA ALA A 99 36.24 -44.72 -3.56
C ALA A 99 35.50 -45.65 -4.52
N LEU A 100 34.17 -45.49 -4.67
CA LEU A 100 33.35 -46.38 -5.47
C LEU A 100 33.28 -46.01 -6.97
N PHE A 101 33.22 -44.70 -7.24
CA PHE A 101 32.91 -44.20 -8.59
C PHE A 101 34.03 -43.32 -9.19
N GLY A 102 35.07 -42.96 -8.44
CA GLY A 102 36.13 -42.04 -8.88
C GLY A 102 35.61 -40.62 -9.18
N LYS A 103 34.44 -40.24 -8.64
CA LYS A 103 33.77 -38.97 -8.91
C LYS A 103 33.26 -38.36 -7.60
N PRO A 104 33.17 -37.01 -7.51
CA PRO A 104 32.50 -36.38 -6.39
C PRO A 104 31.00 -36.70 -6.41
N PRO A 105 30.30 -36.67 -5.26
CA PRO A 105 28.85 -36.97 -5.18
C PRO A 105 27.97 -35.81 -5.63
N PHE A 106 28.51 -34.60 -5.75
CA PHE A 106 27.81 -33.37 -6.12
C PHE A 106 28.73 -32.45 -6.93
N LYS A 107 28.13 -31.62 -7.79
CA LYS A 107 28.84 -30.64 -8.63
C LYS A 107 29.08 -29.34 -7.89
N ASN A 108 28.15 -28.94 -7.01
CA ASN A 108 28.17 -27.70 -6.25
C ASN A 108 27.87 -27.92 -4.77
N VAL A 109 28.56 -27.19 -3.89
CA VAL A 109 28.35 -27.23 -2.43
C VAL A 109 27.90 -25.89 -1.93
N ILE A 110 26.74 -25.85 -1.29
CA ILE A 110 26.23 -24.67 -0.61
C ILE A 110 26.36 -24.92 0.89
N VAL A 111 27.11 -24.03 1.57
CA VAL A 111 27.41 -24.17 2.99
C VAL A 111 26.73 -23.04 3.75
N ASN A 112 25.87 -23.41 4.69
CA ASN A 112 25.18 -22.48 5.56
C ASN A 112 25.87 -22.35 6.91
N GLY A 113 25.82 -21.16 7.52
CA GLY A 113 26.22 -20.94 8.90
C GLY A 113 25.23 -21.57 9.90
N LEU A 114 25.55 -21.45 11.17
CA LEU A 114 24.68 -21.94 12.24
C LEU A 114 23.68 -20.88 12.68
N VAL A 115 22.47 -21.30 12.94
CA VAL A 115 21.46 -20.47 13.60
C VAL A 115 21.62 -20.66 15.11
N LEU A 116 21.98 -19.59 15.79
CA LEU A 116 22.20 -19.53 17.24
C LEU A 116 21.00 -18.88 17.94
N ALA A 117 20.87 -19.14 19.22
CA ALA A 117 19.92 -18.42 20.06
C ALA A 117 20.25 -16.93 20.12
N SER A 118 19.33 -16.10 20.61
CA SER A 118 19.49 -14.64 20.67
C SER A 118 20.70 -14.18 21.48
N ASP A 119 21.11 -14.97 22.48
CA ASP A 119 22.32 -14.78 23.30
C ASP A 119 23.60 -15.24 22.62
N GLY A 120 23.52 -15.84 21.41
CA GLY A 120 24.65 -16.38 20.66
C GLY A 120 25.09 -17.79 21.06
N GLN A 121 24.38 -18.45 21.98
CA GLN A 121 24.66 -19.83 22.31
C GLN A 121 24.01 -20.79 21.29
N LYS A 122 24.51 -22.02 21.20
CA LYS A 122 23.91 -23.07 20.39
C LYS A 122 22.49 -23.36 20.88
N MET A 123 21.53 -23.42 19.96
CA MET A 123 20.16 -23.77 20.27
C MET A 123 20.09 -25.18 20.88
N SER A 124 19.36 -25.34 21.96
CA SER A 124 19.22 -26.62 22.66
C SER A 124 17.80 -26.80 23.23
N LYS A 125 17.17 -27.92 22.88
CA LYS A 125 15.87 -28.30 23.48
C LYS A 125 15.92 -28.36 24.99
N ARG A 126 17.05 -28.82 25.57
CA ARG A 126 17.25 -28.89 27.02
C ARG A 126 17.29 -27.51 27.68
N LYS A 127 17.93 -26.53 27.01
CA LYS A 127 18.04 -25.16 27.54
C LYS A 127 16.80 -24.32 27.23
N LYS A 128 15.93 -24.73 26.31
CA LYS A 128 14.74 -23.99 25.86
C LYS A 128 15.09 -22.53 25.46
N ASN A 129 16.25 -22.31 24.85
CA ASN A 129 16.81 -21.01 24.58
C ASN A 129 16.46 -20.48 23.17
N TYR A 130 15.47 -21.05 22.49
CA TYR A 130 14.95 -20.62 21.22
C TYR A 130 13.45 -20.90 21.13
N PRO A 131 12.68 -20.08 20.38
CA PRO A 131 11.26 -20.33 20.16
C PRO A 131 11.07 -21.58 19.27
N ASP A 132 9.98 -22.31 19.49
CA ASP A 132 9.59 -23.38 18.59
C ASP A 132 9.34 -22.82 17.17
N PRO A 133 9.96 -23.36 16.12
CA PRO A 133 9.72 -22.94 14.74
C PRO A 133 8.24 -22.90 14.35
N VAL A 134 7.42 -23.85 14.85
CA VAL A 134 5.98 -23.89 14.58
C VAL A 134 5.27 -22.67 15.17
N THR A 135 5.67 -22.22 16.36
CA THR A 135 5.13 -21.00 16.97
C THR A 135 5.42 -19.75 16.11
N ILE A 136 6.65 -19.67 15.59
CA ILE A 136 7.04 -18.57 14.68
C ILE A 136 6.24 -18.62 13.39
N VAL A 137 6.09 -19.81 12.78
CA VAL A 137 5.30 -19.99 11.56
C VAL A 137 3.83 -19.64 11.78
N ASN A 138 3.25 -20.04 12.91
CA ASN A 138 1.86 -19.71 13.24
C ASN A 138 1.66 -18.21 13.50
N GLY A 139 2.66 -17.53 14.08
CA GLY A 139 2.59 -16.10 14.39
C GLY A 139 2.85 -15.18 13.20
N TYR A 140 3.80 -15.53 12.33
CA TYR A 140 4.30 -14.65 11.27
C TYR A 140 4.18 -15.24 9.86
N GLY A 141 3.84 -16.50 9.73
CA GLY A 141 3.82 -17.23 8.46
C GLY A 141 5.18 -17.81 8.06
N ALA A 142 5.14 -18.89 7.28
CA ALA A 142 6.34 -19.58 6.80
C ALA A 142 7.19 -18.70 5.88
N ASP A 143 6.56 -17.89 5.03
CA ASP A 143 7.27 -17.00 4.09
C ASP A 143 8.14 -15.96 4.81
N ALA A 144 7.66 -15.41 5.93
CA ALA A 144 8.41 -14.43 6.70
C ALA A 144 9.67 -15.07 7.32
N LEU A 145 9.52 -16.25 7.91
CA LEU A 145 10.66 -17.00 8.45
C LEU A 145 11.66 -17.38 7.36
N ARG A 146 11.19 -17.88 6.21
CA ARG A 146 12.02 -18.24 5.05
C ARG A 146 12.82 -17.03 4.56
N LEU A 147 12.17 -15.91 4.31
CA LEU A 147 12.83 -14.71 3.81
C LEU A 147 13.81 -14.13 4.83
N TYR A 148 13.48 -14.14 6.13
CA TYR A 148 14.40 -13.73 7.20
C TYR A 148 15.68 -14.56 7.19
N LEU A 149 15.58 -15.88 7.12
CA LEU A 149 16.76 -16.77 7.11
C LEU A 149 17.59 -16.59 5.84
N ILE A 150 16.94 -16.56 4.66
CA ILE A 150 17.66 -16.43 3.39
C ILE A 150 18.30 -15.04 3.23
N ASN A 151 17.69 -14.00 3.77
CA ASN A 151 18.24 -12.63 3.76
C ASN A 151 19.25 -12.37 4.89
N SER A 152 19.70 -13.39 5.56
CA SER A 152 20.62 -13.29 6.70
C SER A 152 22.04 -13.72 6.36
N PRO A 153 23.03 -13.46 7.23
CA PRO A 153 24.40 -13.95 7.05
C PRO A 153 24.52 -15.47 6.99
N VAL A 154 23.53 -16.22 7.44
CA VAL A 154 23.58 -17.70 7.48
C VAL A 154 23.84 -18.32 6.10
N VAL A 155 23.34 -17.72 5.04
CA VAL A 155 23.56 -18.19 3.66
C VAL A 155 24.96 -17.89 3.10
N ARG A 156 25.81 -17.22 3.91
CA ARG A 156 27.24 -16.97 3.61
C ARG A 156 28.18 -17.78 4.50
N ALA A 157 27.68 -18.85 5.09
CA ALA A 157 28.40 -19.65 6.09
C ALA A 157 28.77 -18.88 7.39
N GLU A 158 28.09 -17.78 7.66
CA GLU A 158 28.26 -17.00 8.90
C GLU A 158 27.14 -17.35 9.90
N ASN A 159 27.41 -17.18 11.19
CA ASN A 159 26.41 -17.50 12.21
C ASN A 159 25.35 -16.40 12.31
N LEU A 160 24.09 -16.80 12.44
CA LEU A 160 22.96 -15.92 12.70
C LEU A 160 22.52 -16.06 14.17
N ARG A 161 22.43 -14.95 14.89
CA ARG A 161 21.67 -14.89 16.16
C ARG A 161 20.21 -14.67 15.83
N PHE A 162 19.39 -15.69 16.05
CA PHE A 162 17.96 -15.62 15.72
C PHE A 162 17.25 -14.62 16.65
N LYS A 163 16.51 -13.70 16.03
CA LYS A 163 15.66 -12.72 16.71
C LYS A 163 14.28 -12.75 16.09
N GLU A 164 13.26 -12.93 16.92
CA GLU A 164 11.86 -12.96 16.50
C GLU A 164 11.42 -11.62 15.87
N GLU A 165 11.93 -10.51 16.42
CA GLU A 165 11.70 -9.16 15.86
C GLU A 165 12.13 -9.06 14.39
N GLY A 166 13.21 -9.73 14.01
CA GLY A 166 13.68 -9.74 12.62
C GLY A 166 12.69 -10.43 11.67
N VAL A 167 12.01 -11.48 12.13
CA VAL A 167 10.94 -12.13 11.34
C VAL A 167 9.74 -11.19 11.20
N ARG A 168 9.34 -10.53 12.29
CA ARG A 168 8.27 -9.53 12.28
C ARG A 168 8.58 -8.36 11.35
N ASP A 169 9.84 -7.90 11.33
CA ASP A 169 10.26 -6.78 10.48
C ASP A 169 10.16 -7.14 8.99
N VAL A 170 10.34 -8.39 8.59
CA VAL A 170 10.06 -8.84 7.21
C VAL A 170 8.61 -8.58 6.80
N LEU A 171 7.64 -8.86 7.69
CA LEU A 171 6.24 -8.54 7.41
C LEU A 171 6.02 -7.05 7.20
N LYS A 172 6.59 -6.23 8.08
CA LYS A 172 6.41 -4.79 8.09
C LYS A 172 7.13 -4.10 6.91
N ASP A 173 8.37 -4.48 6.65
CA ASP A 173 9.25 -3.72 5.76
C ASP A 173 9.28 -4.27 4.33
N VAL A 174 8.84 -5.54 4.12
CA VAL A 174 8.83 -6.16 2.80
C VAL A 174 7.42 -6.56 2.37
N PHE A 175 6.74 -7.43 3.12
CA PHE A 175 5.48 -8.00 2.65
C PHE A 175 4.33 -7.00 2.67
N LEU A 176 4.22 -6.18 3.70
CA LEU A 176 3.16 -5.19 3.78
C LEU A 176 3.26 -4.11 2.69
N PRO A 177 4.44 -3.52 2.41
CA PRO A 177 4.59 -2.63 1.26
C PRO A 177 4.27 -3.29 -0.08
N TRP A 178 4.77 -4.50 -0.32
CA TRP A 178 4.51 -5.25 -1.54
C TRP A 178 3.02 -5.59 -1.71
N TYR A 179 2.39 -6.10 -0.66
CA TYR A 179 0.95 -6.37 -0.64
C TYR A 179 0.12 -5.10 -0.87
N ASN A 180 0.53 -3.97 -0.29
CA ASN A 180 -0.15 -2.70 -0.50
C ASN A 180 -0.04 -2.22 -1.96
N ALA A 181 1.10 -2.41 -2.62
CA ALA A 181 1.26 -2.11 -4.05
C ALA A 181 0.34 -3.01 -4.90
N TYR A 182 0.30 -4.31 -4.61
CA TYR A 182 -0.60 -5.25 -5.24
C TYR A 182 -2.08 -4.86 -5.02
N ARG A 183 -2.49 -4.61 -3.77
CA ARG A 183 -3.85 -4.17 -3.45
C ARG A 183 -4.21 -2.87 -4.16
N PHE A 184 -3.28 -1.92 -4.22
CA PHE A 184 -3.47 -0.67 -4.91
C PHE A 184 -3.69 -0.87 -6.42
N LEU A 185 -2.95 -1.78 -7.05
CA LEU A 185 -3.17 -2.18 -8.44
C LEU A 185 -4.59 -2.69 -8.64
N ILE A 186 -5.00 -3.71 -7.89
CA ILE A 186 -6.32 -4.35 -8.04
C ILE A 186 -7.45 -3.34 -7.82
N GLN A 187 -7.36 -2.51 -6.78
CA GLN A 187 -8.38 -1.48 -6.51
C GLN A 187 -8.54 -0.50 -7.67
N ASN A 188 -7.44 -0.05 -8.28
CA ASN A 188 -7.52 0.90 -9.38
C ASN A 188 -7.96 0.24 -10.70
N ILE A 189 -7.65 -1.02 -10.94
CA ILE A 189 -8.23 -1.80 -12.06
C ILE A 189 -9.75 -1.91 -11.89
N VAL A 190 -10.23 -2.28 -10.71
CA VAL A 190 -11.68 -2.36 -10.42
C VAL A 190 -12.35 -1.01 -10.63
N ILE A 191 -11.76 0.08 -10.14
CA ILE A 191 -12.29 1.44 -10.35
C ILE A 191 -12.34 1.79 -11.85
N LEU A 192 -11.31 1.44 -12.61
CA LEU A 192 -11.28 1.69 -14.05
C LEU A 192 -12.39 0.94 -14.78
N GLN A 193 -12.62 -0.33 -14.43
CA GLN A 193 -13.66 -1.18 -15.05
C GLN A 193 -15.10 -0.73 -14.74
N HIS A 194 -15.32 -0.06 -13.60
CA HIS A 194 -16.63 0.45 -13.18
C HIS A 194 -16.98 1.84 -13.73
N LYS A 195 -16.08 2.50 -14.48
CA LYS A 195 -16.43 3.76 -15.17
C LYS A 195 -17.33 3.46 -16.38
N GLU A 196 -18.21 4.40 -16.73
CA GLU A 196 -19.24 4.24 -17.80
C GLU A 196 -18.66 3.83 -19.16
N ASP A 197 -17.41 4.20 -19.45
CA ASP A 197 -16.62 3.75 -20.63
C ASP A 197 -15.70 2.57 -20.31
N GLY A 198 -15.98 1.81 -19.25
CA GLY A 198 -15.11 0.81 -18.68
C GLY A 198 -14.66 -0.25 -19.67
N LYS A 199 -13.43 -0.12 -20.15
CA LYS A 199 -12.77 -1.19 -20.88
C LYS A 199 -12.37 -2.27 -19.89
N GLU A 200 -12.65 -3.51 -20.25
CA GLU A 200 -12.14 -4.65 -19.49
C GLU A 200 -10.61 -4.61 -19.50
N PHE A 201 -10.01 -4.67 -18.30
CA PHE A 201 -8.57 -4.74 -18.17
C PHE A 201 -8.13 -6.19 -18.37
N LEU A 202 -7.37 -6.42 -19.42
CA LEU A 202 -6.77 -7.72 -19.71
C LEU A 202 -5.29 -7.53 -20.07
N TYR A 203 -4.42 -8.02 -19.21
CA TYR A 203 -2.98 -7.89 -19.40
C TYR A 203 -2.46 -8.91 -20.42
N ASN A 204 -1.74 -8.41 -21.42
CA ASN A 204 -1.04 -9.24 -22.39
C ASN A 204 0.36 -8.68 -22.63
N GLU A 205 1.36 -9.43 -22.19
CA GLU A 205 2.77 -9.03 -22.28
C GLU A 205 3.23 -8.74 -23.71
N ASN A 206 2.66 -9.44 -24.72
CA ASN A 206 3.06 -9.33 -26.11
C ASN A 206 2.42 -8.14 -26.83
N THR A 207 1.30 -7.62 -26.31
CA THR A 207 0.54 -6.51 -26.92
C THR A 207 0.57 -5.23 -26.09
N MET A 208 1.28 -5.23 -24.98
CA MET A 208 1.43 -4.05 -24.12
C MET A 208 2.03 -2.89 -24.93
N LYS A 209 1.33 -1.76 -24.92
CA LYS A 209 1.79 -0.55 -25.62
C LYS A 209 3.04 0.03 -24.95
N GLU A 210 3.96 0.53 -25.76
CA GLU A 210 5.11 1.26 -25.24
C GLU A 210 4.64 2.58 -24.60
N SER A 211 4.97 2.76 -23.33
CA SER A 211 4.66 4.00 -22.62
C SER A 211 5.67 5.09 -22.93
N ASN A 212 5.19 6.31 -23.16
CA ASN A 212 6.05 7.48 -23.29
C ASN A 212 6.50 8.06 -21.95
N ASN A 213 5.94 7.58 -20.84
CA ASN A 213 6.29 8.05 -19.51
C ASN A 213 7.66 7.51 -19.08
N ILE A 214 8.55 8.41 -18.69
CA ILE A 214 9.92 8.07 -18.31
C ILE A 214 9.98 7.12 -17.08
N MET A 215 9.03 7.24 -16.14
CA MET A 215 8.99 6.36 -14.96
C MET A 215 8.52 4.95 -15.31
N ASP A 216 7.64 4.80 -16.28
CA ASP A 216 7.24 3.48 -16.80
C ASP A 216 8.43 2.82 -17.51
N LYS A 217 9.11 3.55 -18.39
CA LYS A 217 10.32 3.07 -19.06
C LYS A 217 11.41 2.67 -18.06
N TRP A 218 11.60 3.48 -17.02
CA TRP A 218 12.55 3.21 -15.95
C TRP A 218 12.23 1.92 -15.19
N ILE A 219 11.02 1.78 -14.67
CA ILE A 219 10.69 0.62 -13.83
C ILE A 219 10.69 -0.68 -14.65
N LEU A 220 10.29 -0.63 -15.91
CA LEU A 220 10.39 -1.76 -16.83
C LEU A 220 11.86 -2.13 -17.09
N SER A 221 12.71 -1.15 -17.42
CA SER A 221 14.15 -1.36 -17.60
C SER A 221 14.79 -1.94 -16.34
N PHE A 222 14.51 -1.34 -15.19
CA PHE A 222 15.03 -1.79 -13.90
C PHE A 222 14.59 -3.21 -13.54
N THR A 223 13.35 -3.57 -13.90
CA THR A 223 12.83 -4.94 -13.75
C THR A 223 13.60 -5.92 -14.64
N GLN A 224 13.86 -5.57 -15.91
CA GLN A 224 14.64 -6.44 -16.82
C GLN A 224 16.08 -6.62 -16.33
N SER A 225 16.70 -5.55 -15.84
CA SER A 225 18.04 -5.61 -15.22
C SER A 225 18.05 -6.52 -13.98
N LEU A 226 16.97 -6.48 -13.19
CA LEU A 226 16.80 -7.37 -12.04
C LEU A 226 16.67 -8.84 -12.48
N ILE A 227 15.87 -9.12 -13.51
CA ILE A 227 15.69 -10.50 -14.06
C ILE A 227 17.03 -11.04 -14.58
N GLN A 228 17.77 -10.22 -15.31
CA GLN A 228 19.09 -10.62 -15.84
C GLN A 228 20.08 -10.95 -14.70
N PHE A 229 20.16 -10.07 -13.70
CA PHE A 229 20.96 -10.29 -12.51
C PHE A 229 20.52 -11.55 -11.74
N PHE A 230 19.19 -11.69 -11.53
CA PHE A 230 18.62 -12.85 -10.85
C PHE A 230 19.03 -14.16 -11.51
N LYS A 231 18.88 -14.28 -12.83
CA LYS A 231 19.24 -15.49 -13.55
C LYS A 231 20.72 -15.82 -13.44
N ALA A 232 21.60 -14.83 -13.57
CA ALA A 232 23.04 -15.02 -13.46
C ALA A 232 23.46 -15.49 -12.07
N GLU A 233 22.95 -14.85 -11.02
CA GLU A 233 23.31 -15.16 -9.65
C GLU A 233 22.70 -16.48 -9.16
N MET A 234 21.46 -16.79 -9.59
CA MET A 234 20.84 -18.09 -9.28
C MET A 234 21.58 -19.25 -9.96
N ALA A 235 22.02 -19.08 -11.20
CA ALA A 235 22.85 -20.08 -11.88
C ALA A 235 24.18 -20.32 -11.16
N ALA A 236 24.69 -19.32 -10.46
CA ALA A 236 25.91 -19.40 -9.64
C ALA A 236 25.64 -19.79 -8.17
N TYR A 237 24.41 -20.14 -7.80
CA TYR A 237 24.00 -20.50 -6.42
C TYR A 237 24.24 -19.39 -5.37
N ARG A 238 24.24 -18.10 -5.76
CA ARG A 238 24.52 -16.98 -4.87
C ARG A 238 23.22 -16.32 -4.33
N LEU A 239 22.49 -17.04 -3.48
CA LEU A 239 21.24 -16.54 -2.86
C LEU A 239 21.45 -15.25 -2.07
N TYR A 240 22.62 -15.10 -1.44
CA TYR A 240 22.97 -13.96 -0.60
C TYR A 240 23.10 -12.63 -1.36
N THR A 241 23.24 -12.67 -2.67
CA THR A 241 23.22 -11.49 -3.53
C THR A 241 21.85 -11.19 -4.08
N VAL A 242 21.07 -12.23 -4.37
CA VAL A 242 19.75 -12.16 -5.00
C VAL A 242 18.71 -11.57 -4.07
N VAL A 243 18.57 -12.13 -2.86
CA VAL A 243 17.46 -11.77 -1.97
C VAL A 243 17.53 -10.32 -1.48
N PRO A 244 18.70 -9.78 -1.07
CA PRO A 244 18.79 -8.35 -0.73
C PRO A 244 18.37 -7.43 -1.88
N ARG A 245 18.67 -7.82 -3.13
CA ARG A 245 18.29 -7.06 -4.32
C ARG A 245 16.77 -7.11 -4.59
N LEU A 246 16.14 -8.26 -4.39
CA LEU A 246 14.68 -8.41 -4.48
C LEU A 246 13.96 -7.59 -3.39
N VAL A 247 14.45 -7.63 -2.16
CA VAL A 247 13.93 -6.82 -1.04
C VAL A 247 14.05 -5.32 -1.35
N LYS A 248 15.23 -4.89 -1.83
CA LYS A 248 15.44 -3.49 -2.24
C LYS A 248 14.54 -3.10 -3.40
N PHE A 249 14.25 -4.01 -4.32
CA PHE A 249 13.33 -3.75 -5.42
C PHE A 249 11.90 -3.48 -4.95
N VAL A 250 11.41 -4.17 -3.92
CA VAL A 250 10.10 -3.88 -3.32
C VAL A 250 10.05 -2.44 -2.80
N ASP A 251 11.10 -1.99 -2.11
CA ASP A 251 11.22 -0.61 -1.64
C ASP A 251 11.19 0.39 -2.81
N VAL A 252 11.98 0.12 -3.86
CA VAL A 252 12.04 0.96 -5.06
C VAL A 252 10.69 1.03 -5.76
N LEU A 253 10.00 -0.10 -5.92
CA LEU A 253 8.67 -0.15 -6.55
C LEU A 253 7.65 0.68 -5.77
N THR A 254 7.60 0.53 -4.46
CA THR A 254 6.57 1.15 -3.62
C THR A 254 6.84 2.61 -3.33
N ASN A 255 8.06 2.95 -2.91
CA ASN A 255 8.42 4.29 -2.47
C ASN A 255 8.80 5.25 -3.60
N TRP A 256 9.08 4.72 -4.79
CA TRP A 256 9.42 5.55 -5.95
C TRP A 256 8.39 5.41 -7.06
N TYR A 257 8.25 4.26 -7.70
CA TYR A 257 7.34 4.13 -8.83
C TYR A 257 5.87 4.39 -8.45
N VAL A 258 5.31 3.61 -7.52
CA VAL A 258 3.90 3.73 -7.13
C VAL A 258 3.61 5.10 -6.51
N ARG A 259 4.50 5.59 -5.66
CA ARG A 259 4.34 6.89 -5.02
C ARG A 259 4.32 8.04 -6.02
N MET A 260 5.27 8.09 -6.94
CA MET A 260 5.38 9.16 -7.93
C MET A 260 4.31 9.11 -9.02
N ASN A 261 3.78 7.92 -9.32
CA ASN A 261 2.74 7.72 -10.32
C ASN A 261 1.33 7.55 -9.73
N ARG A 262 1.16 7.84 -8.43
CA ARG A 262 -0.11 7.60 -7.72
C ARG A 262 -1.31 8.28 -8.37
N ARG A 263 -1.14 9.51 -8.86
CA ARG A 263 -2.20 10.26 -9.55
C ARG A 263 -2.55 9.64 -10.90
N ARG A 264 -1.55 9.24 -11.67
CA ARG A 264 -1.71 8.52 -12.93
C ARG A 264 -2.47 7.21 -12.75
N LEU A 265 -2.01 6.38 -11.79
CA LEU A 265 -2.60 5.08 -11.46
C LEU A 265 -4.06 5.19 -11.01
N LYS A 266 -4.48 6.32 -10.46
CA LYS A 266 -5.87 6.63 -10.11
C LYS A 266 -6.70 7.19 -11.27
N GLY A 267 -6.10 7.44 -12.43
CA GLY A 267 -6.75 7.98 -13.60
C GLY A 267 -7.01 9.49 -13.57
N GLU A 268 -6.27 10.24 -12.74
CA GLU A 268 -6.39 11.69 -12.67
C GLU A 268 -5.91 12.39 -13.96
N ASN A 269 -5.04 11.75 -14.75
CA ASN A 269 -4.51 12.24 -16.03
C ASN A 269 -5.26 11.71 -17.27
N GLY A 270 -6.37 10.99 -17.08
CA GLY A 270 -7.13 10.36 -18.15
C GLY A 270 -7.00 8.83 -18.19
N ASN A 271 -7.94 8.19 -18.89
CA ASN A 271 -8.04 6.73 -18.90
C ASN A 271 -6.89 6.03 -19.65
N GLU A 272 -6.39 6.61 -20.75
CA GLU A 272 -5.30 6.01 -21.53
C GLU A 272 -3.99 5.95 -20.74
N ASP A 273 -3.61 7.07 -20.08
CA ASP A 273 -2.41 7.13 -19.23
C ASP A 273 -2.56 6.21 -18.00
N CYS A 274 -3.77 6.11 -17.45
CA CYS A 274 -4.10 5.19 -16.36
C CYS A 274 -3.89 3.73 -16.77
N ILE A 275 -4.40 3.32 -17.94
CA ILE A 275 -4.25 1.95 -18.44
C ILE A 275 -2.76 1.63 -18.62
N MET A 276 -1.99 2.49 -19.27
CA MET A 276 -0.55 2.28 -19.44
C MET A 276 0.20 2.15 -18.11
N ALA A 277 -0.14 2.98 -17.13
CA ALA A 277 0.45 2.92 -15.80
C ALA A 277 0.07 1.62 -15.05
N LEU A 278 -1.18 1.19 -15.17
CA LEU A 278 -1.67 -0.06 -14.54
C LEU A 278 -1.07 -1.30 -15.22
N GLU A 279 -0.95 -1.31 -16.55
CA GLU A 279 -0.27 -2.39 -17.29
C GLU A 279 1.20 -2.49 -16.89
N THR A 280 1.88 -1.37 -16.75
CA THR A 280 3.28 -1.32 -16.28
C THR A 280 3.38 -1.88 -14.85
N LEU A 281 2.56 -1.43 -13.92
CA LEU A 281 2.58 -1.93 -12.55
C LEU A 281 2.22 -3.41 -12.48
N PHE A 282 1.24 -3.85 -13.29
CA PHE A 282 0.87 -5.26 -13.41
C PHE A 282 2.06 -6.12 -13.88
N SER A 283 2.73 -5.70 -14.95
CA SER A 283 3.90 -6.38 -15.51
C SER A 283 4.99 -6.58 -14.44
N VAL A 284 5.28 -5.52 -13.69
CA VAL A 284 6.30 -5.54 -12.63
C VAL A 284 5.90 -6.46 -11.47
N LEU A 285 4.67 -6.35 -10.97
CA LEU A 285 4.19 -7.20 -9.87
C LEU A 285 4.10 -8.67 -10.27
N TYR A 286 3.68 -8.96 -11.50
CA TYR A 286 3.64 -10.31 -12.03
C TYR A 286 5.04 -10.92 -12.16
N ALA A 287 6.00 -10.16 -12.68
CA ALA A 287 7.40 -10.58 -12.72
C ALA A 287 7.95 -10.82 -11.31
N MET A 288 7.66 -9.94 -10.35
CA MET A 288 8.05 -10.09 -8.94
C MET A 288 7.47 -11.35 -8.31
N CYS A 289 6.20 -11.68 -8.56
CA CYS A 289 5.62 -12.92 -8.07
C CYS A 289 6.39 -14.15 -8.59
N ARG A 290 6.76 -14.16 -9.87
CA ARG A 290 7.53 -15.27 -10.48
C ARG A 290 8.95 -15.38 -9.91
N LEU A 291 9.63 -14.24 -9.68
CA LEU A 291 10.98 -14.20 -9.10
C LEU A 291 11.00 -14.58 -7.61
N MET A 292 9.97 -14.18 -6.87
CA MET A 292 9.86 -14.42 -5.43
C MET A 292 9.26 -15.79 -5.09
N ALA A 293 8.61 -16.46 -6.01
CA ALA A 293 7.94 -17.74 -5.76
C ALA A 293 8.85 -18.82 -5.12
N PRO A 294 10.12 -18.98 -5.49
CA PRO A 294 11.00 -19.92 -4.81
C PRO A 294 11.31 -19.58 -3.36
N TYR A 295 11.24 -18.31 -3.01
CA TYR A 295 11.56 -17.80 -1.66
C TYR A 295 10.35 -17.70 -0.75
N THR A 296 9.26 -17.19 -1.26
CA THR A 296 8.02 -16.86 -0.53
C THR A 296 6.81 -17.47 -1.24
N PRO A 297 6.70 -18.83 -1.24
CA PRO A 297 5.75 -19.56 -2.09
C PRO A 297 4.28 -19.23 -1.79
N PHE A 298 3.92 -18.93 -0.55
CA PHE A 298 2.51 -18.77 -0.17
C PHE A 298 1.95 -17.39 -0.56
N ILE A 299 2.69 -16.32 -0.28
CA ILE A 299 2.23 -14.97 -0.63
C ILE A 299 2.21 -14.76 -2.16
N THR A 300 3.18 -15.33 -2.87
CA THR A 300 3.22 -15.25 -4.34
C THR A 300 2.09 -16.01 -4.98
N GLU A 301 1.77 -17.21 -4.48
CA GLU A 301 0.62 -17.98 -4.94
C GLU A 301 -0.69 -17.23 -4.69
N MET A 302 -0.89 -16.68 -3.49
CA MET A 302 -2.08 -15.91 -3.15
C MET A 302 -2.27 -14.70 -4.08
N MET A 303 -1.20 -13.95 -4.35
CA MET A 303 -1.26 -12.82 -5.29
C MET A 303 -1.56 -13.30 -6.71
N TYR A 304 -0.89 -14.35 -7.16
CA TYR A 304 -1.05 -14.90 -8.51
C TYR A 304 -2.47 -15.41 -8.76
N GLN A 305 -3.09 -16.11 -7.81
CA GLN A 305 -4.45 -16.61 -7.96
C GLN A 305 -5.46 -15.50 -8.28
N ASN A 306 -5.22 -14.29 -7.80
CA ASN A 306 -6.03 -13.12 -8.16
C ASN A 306 -5.57 -12.46 -9.48
N LEU A 307 -4.25 -12.33 -9.69
CA LEU A 307 -3.71 -11.71 -10.90
C LEU A 307 -4.04 -12.52 -12.17
N LYS A 308 -4.04 -13.85 -12.09
CA LYS A 308 -4.24 -14.71 -13.27
C LYS A 308 -5.57 -14.48 -13.98
N THR A 309 -6.60 -14.02 -13.27
CA THR A 309 -7.90 -13.70 -13.86
C THR A 309 -7.87 -12.47 -14.76
N LEU A 310 -6.82 -11.65 -14.62
CA LEU A 310 -6.59 -10.43 -15.40
C LEU A 310 -5.53 -10.62 -16.50
N ILE A 311 -5.04 -11.85 -16.69
CA ILE A 311 -4.05 -12.18 -17.73
C ILE A 311 -4.77 -12.77 -18.93
N ASP A 312 -4.46 -12.26 -20.12
CA ASP A 312 -4.94 -12.86 -21.38
C ASP A 312 -4.38 -14.28 -21.51
N PRO A 313 -5.22 -15.32 -21.54
CA PRO A 313 -4.76 -16.71 -21.70
C PRO A 313 -3.89 -16.93 -22.95
N ALA A 314 -4.10 -16.14 -24.01
CA ALA A 314 -3.33 -16.22 -25.23
C ALA A 314 -1.87 -15.76 -25.06
N SER A 315 -1.54 -15.02 -24.00
CA SER A 315 -0.18 -14.57 -23.69
C SER A 315 0.62 -15.55 -22.85
N VAL A 316 -0.02 -16.56 -22.27
CA VAL A 316 0.64 -17.53 -21.40
C VAL A 316 1.19 -18.69 -22.24
N GLN A 317 2.49 -18.94 -22.15
CA GLN A 317 3.18 -19.97 -22.94
C GLN A 317 3.11 -21.36 -22.29
N GLU A 318 2.95 -21.41 -20.98
CA GLU A 318 2.91 -22.63 -20.20
C GLU A 318 1.57 -23.38 -20.41
N LYS A 319 1.67 -24.72 -20.59
CA LYS A 319 0.48 -25.59 -20.77
C LYS A 319 -0.44 -25.60 -19.53
N ASN A 320 0.14 -25.41 -18.37
CA ASN A 320 -0.58 -25.32 -17.11
C ASN A 320 -0.19 -24.03 -16.38
N SER A 321 -1.17 -23.16 -16.13
CA SER A 321 -1.02 -21.88 -15.43
C SER A 321 -1.88 -21.82 -14.17
N ASP A 322 -2.29 -22.95 -13.61
CA ASP A 322 -3.15 -23.00 -12.43
C ASP A 322 -2.47 -22.46 -11.18
N SER A 323 -1.15 -22.61 -11.09
CA SER A 323 -0.32 -22.15 -9.99
C SER A 323 0.88 -21.36 -10.51
N ILE A 324 1.33 -20.35 -9.74
CA ILE A 324 2.58 -19.61 -10.02
C ILE A 324 3.79 -20.54 -10.11
N HIS A 325 3.75 -21.64 -9.37
CA HIS A 325 4.85 -22.63 -9.30
C HIS A 325 4.97 -23.52 -10.54
N TYR A 326 3.99 -23.45 -11.44
CA TYR A 326 4.06 -24.12 -12.75
C TYR A 326 4.63 -23.23 -13.84
N LEU A 327 4.73 -21.93 -13.57
CA LEU A 327 5.26 -20.97 -14.52
C LEU A 327 6.78 -20.94 -14.50
N MET A 328 7.36 -20.77 -15.68
CA MET A 328 8.79 -20.52 -15.81
C MET A 328 9.17 -19.13 -15.31
N LEU A 329 10.43 -18.97 -14.92
CA LEU A 329 10.98 -17.65 -14.61
C LEU A 329 10.85 -16.71 -15.81
N PRO A 330 10.58 -15.40 -15.58
CA PRO A 330 10.39 -14.46 -16.69
C PRO A 330 11.63 -14.40 -17.58
N GLN A 331 11.42 -14.27 -18.88
CA GLN A 331 12.50 -14.05 -19.84
C GLN A 331 12.93 -12.59 -19.82
N VAL A 332 14.21 -12.33 -20.07
CA VAL A 332 14.75 -10.99 -20.20
C VAL A 332 14.32 -10.39 -21.54
N ARG A 333 13.72 -9.21 -21.51
CA ARG A 333 13.43 -8.40 -22.69
C ARG A 333 14.48 -7.30 -22.81
N GLU A 334 15.57 -7.61 -23.52
CA GLU A 334 16.75 -6.74 -23.61
C GLU A 334 16.41 -5.37 -24.24
N ASN A 335 15.43 -5.33 -25.16
CA ASN A 335 14.95 -4.11 -25.80
C ASN A 335 14.35 -3.09 -24.81
N LEU A 336 13.96 -3.50 -23.63
CA LEU A 336 13.44 -2.62 -22.58
C LEU A 336 14.54 -2.08 -21.65
N ILE A 337 15.76 -2.60 -21.75
CA ILE A 337 16.88 -2.17 -20.90
C ILE A 337 17.43 -0.85 -21.41
N ASP A 338 17.32 0.20 -20.63
CA ASP A 338 17.90 1.52 -20.89
C ASP A 338 18.68 2.00 -19.66
N LYS A 339 19.99 1.79 -19.68
CA LYS A 339 20.88 2.18 -18.60
C LYS A 339 20.96 3.68 -18.38
N LYS A 340 20.74 4.47 -19.42
CA LYS A 340 20.72 5.93 -19.32
C LYS A 340 19.53 6.39 -18.46
N ILE A 341 18.35 5.84 -18.65
CA ILE A 341 17.19 6.13 -17.82
C ILE A 341 17.38 5.61 -16.39
N GLU A 342 17.93 4.41 -16.21
CA GLU A 342 18.23 3.88 -14.86
C GLU A 342 19.16 4.81 -14.09
N ASN A 343 20.22 5.32 -14.73
CA ASN A 343 21.14 6.28 -14.13
C ASN A 343 20.48 7.62 -13.84
N ALA A 344 19.69 8.15 -14.77
CA ALA A 344 18.96 9.40 -14.59
C ALA A 344 18.04 9.36 -13.35
N VAL A 345 17.30 8.28 -13.18
CA VAL A 345 16.46 8.09 -11.98
C VAL A 345 17.29 7.91 -10.72
N SER A 346 18.43 7.22 -10.79
CA SER A 346 19.36 7.09 -9.65
C SER A 346 19.84 8.45 -9.18
N TRP A 347 20.26 9.34 -10.08
CA TRP A 347 20.64 10.70 -9.73
C TRP A 347 19.49 11.51 -9.13
N MET A 348 18.30 11.42 -9.72
CA MET A 348 17.10 12.06 -9.16
C MET A 348 16.82 11.56 -7.73
N GLN A 349 16.94 10.26 -7.49
CA GLN A 349 16.74 9.67 -6.16
C GLN A 349 17.75 10.23 -5.17
N SER A 350 19.04 10.30 -5.53
CA SER A 350 20.07 10.93 -4.71
C SER A 350 19.74 12.38 -4.38
N VAL A 351 19.33 13.18 -5.37
CA VAL A 351 18.96 14.59 -5.16
C VAL A 351 17.79 14.68 -4.14
N ILE A 352 16.77 13.86 -4.30
CA ILE A 352 15.61 13.88 -3.41
C ILE A 352 15.99 13.43 -1.99
N GLU A 353 16.78 12.38 -1.85
CA GLU A 353 17.23 11.87 -0.55
C GLU A 353 18.13 12.88 0.18
N LEU A 354 19.07 13.48 -0.52
CA LEU A 354 19.93 14.54 0.05
C LEU A 354 19.11 15.76 0.48
N GLY A 355 18.16 16.18 -0.36
CA GLY A 355 17.26 17.29 -0.02
C GLY A 355 16.40 16.99 1.22
N ARG A 356 15.92 15.76 1.38
CA ARG A 356 15.22 15.31 2.59
C ARG A 356 16.11 15.33 3.82
N VAL A 357 17.35 14.85 3.71
CA VAL A 357 18.30 14.91 4.82
C VAL A 357 18.59 16.36 5.25
N ILE A 358 18.71 17.30 4.31
CA ILE A 358 18.88 18.72 4.62
C ILE A 358 17.64 19.24 5.37
N ARG A 359 16.43 18.92 4.90
CA ARG A 359 15.18 19.32 5.57
C ARG A 359 15.08 18.77 6.99
N ASP A 360 15.40 17.51 7.20
CA ASP A 360 15.38 16.86 8.53
C ASP A 360 16.39 17.51 9.46
N ARG A 361 17.58 17.77 8.99
CA ARG A 361 18.65 18.46 9.74
C ARG A 361 18.23 19.86 10.19
N LYS A 362 17.45 20.54 9.35
CA LYS A 362 16.88 21.88 9.66
C LYS A 362 15.50 21.83 10.30
N THR A 363 14.95 20.66 10.56
CA THR A 363 13.60 20.47 11.12
C THR A 363 12.49 21.17 10.31
N ILE A 364 12.64 21.19 8.97
CA ILE A 364 11.68 21.76 8.02
C ILE A 364 10.88 20.64 7.38
N PRO A 365 9.65 20.35 7.84
CA PRO A 365 8.82 19.31 7.23
C PRO A 365 8.55 19.58 5.74
N VAL A 366 8.44 18.51 4.93
CA VAL A 366 8.23 18.61 3.47
C VAL A 366 6.96 19.39 3.11
N LYS A 367 5.96 19.44 3.97
CA LYS A 367 4.73 20.21 3.76
C LYS A 367 4.95 21.72 3.64
N TYR A 368 6.06 22.26 4.18
CA TYR A 368 6.45 23.65 4.00
C TYR A 368 7.25 23.76 2.71
N PRO A 369 6.76 24.53 1.70
CA PRO A 369 7.53 24.73 0.47
C PRO A 369 8.81 25.53 0.74
N LEU A 370 9.79 25.33 -0.13
CA LEU A 370 11.02 26.13 -0.18
C LEU A 370 11.20 26.69 -1.60
N LYS A 371 12.02 27.73 -1.73
CA LYS A 371 12.17 28.44 -3.00
C LYS A 371 12.90 27.61 -4.03
N GLU A 372 14.05 27.07 -3.68
CA GLU A 372 14.97 26.53 -4.66
C GLU A 372 15.76 25.33 -4.10
N VAL A 373 16.03 24.36 -4.97
CA VAL A 373 17.06 23.37 -4.83
C VAL A 373 18.10 23.56 -5.93
N VAL A 374 19.36 23.65 -5.59
CA VAL A 374 20.48 23.69 -6.54
C VAL A 374 21.14 22.32 -6.58
N VAL A 375 21.28 21.77 -7.76
CA VAL A 375 21.98 20.49 -7.98
C VAL A 375 23.27 20.76 -8.74
N ILE A 376 24.36 20.33 -8.17
CA ILE A 376 25.71 20.53 -8.75
C ILE A 376 26.29 19.17 -9.12
N HIS A 377 26.72 19.07 -10.38
CA HIS A 377 27.41 17.92 -10.92
C HIS A 377 28.43 18.37 -11.96
N GLN A 378 29.59 17.70 -12.04
CA GLN A 378 30.65 18.08 -12.99
C GLN A 378 30.30 17.76 -14.44
N ASP A 379 29.54 16.69 -14.66
CA ASP A 379 29.12 16.23 -15.97
C ASP A 379 27.82 16.91 -16.41
N PRO A 380 27.84 17.72 -17.51
CA PRO A 380 26.63 18.34 -18.05
C PRO A 380 25.58 17.33 -18.52
N GLU A 381 25.97 16.12 -18.97
CA GLU A 381 25.04 15.09 -19.38
C GLU A 381 24.24 14.54 -18.19
N ALA A 382 24.87 14.37 -17.04
CA ALA A 382 24.20 14.02 -15.80
C ALA A 382 23.15 15.07 -15.40
N LEU A 383 23.49 16.36 -15.51
CA LEU A 383 22.57 17.46 -15.23
C LEU A 383 21.37 17.45 -16.19
N GLU A 384 21.57 17.18 -17.48
CA GLU A 384 20.47 17.10 -18.45
C GLU A 384 19.55 15.91 -18.17
N ASN A 385 20.10 14.78 -17.74
CA ASN A 385 19.32 13.64 -17.28
C ASN A 385 18.48 13.97 -16.05
N ILE A 386 19.05 14.72 -15.09
CA ILE A 386 18.31 15.21 -13.91
C ILE A 386 17.22 16.20 -14.35
N ARG A 387 17.48 17.08 -15.33
CA ARG A 387 16.48 18.02 -15.88
C ARG A 387 15.27 17.30 -16.43
N SER A 388 15.44 16.18 -17.10
CA SER A 388 14.34 15.37 -17.63
C SER A 388 13.37 14.89 -16.55
N LEU A 389 13.79 14.86 -15.29
CA LEU A 389 13.05 14.39 -14.11
C LEU A 389 12.74 15.53 -13.11
N GLU A 390 12.95 16.78 -13.51
CA GLU A 390 12.76 17.98 -12.66
C GLU A 390 11.41 18.00 -11.95
N LYS A 391 10.34 17.64 -12.65
CA LYS A 391 8.98 17.59 -12.10
C LYS A 391 8.89 16.77 -10.81
N TYR A 392 9.56 15.64 -10.77
CA TYR A 392 9.52 14.75 -9.60
C TYR A 392 10.33 15.33 -8.43
N ILE A 393 11.43 16.01 -8.73
CA ILE A 393 12.25 16.71 -7.70
C ILE A 393 11.43 17.85 -7.07
N LEU A 394 10.77 18.67 -7.90
CA LEU A 394 9.89 19.75 -7.44
C LEU A 394 8.79 19.24 -6.50
N GLU A 395 8.11 18.17 -6.90
CA GLU A 395 7.00 17.60 -6.14
C GLU A 395 7.49 16.93 -4.82
N GLU A 396 8.54 16.11 -4.88
CA GLU A 396 9.01 15.32 -3.73
C GLU A 396 9.76 16.15 -2.68
N LEU A 397 10.48 17.18 -3.09
CA LEU A 397 11.12 18.12 -2.20
C LEU A 397 10.23 19.31 -1.83
N ASN A 398 9.08 19.47 -2.51
CA ASN A 398 8.20 20.63 -2.38
C ASN A 398 8.99 21.95 -2.48
N VAL A 399 9.71 22.10 -3.59
CA VAL A 399 10.45 23.31 -3.96
C VAL A 399 9.84 23.96 -5.19
N ARG A 400 10.05 25.25 -5.38
CA ARG A 400 9.47 26.01 -6.50
C ARG A 400 10.35 25.95 -7.76
N GLN A 401 11.64 25.77 -7.56
CA GLN A 401 12.62 25.80 -8.64
C GLN A 401 13.71 24.75 -8.43
N VAL A 402 14.20 24.17 -9.53
CA VAL A 402 15.41 23.37 -9.58
C VAL A 402 16.43 24.10 -10.45
N THR A 403 17.58 24.41 -9.89
CA THR A 403 18.71 25.01 -10.59
C THR A 403 19.82 23.98 -10.76
N LEU A 404 20.28 23.79 -11.98
CA LEU A 404 21.35 22.87 -12.32
C LEU A 404 22.62 23.66 -12.64
N SER A 405 23.75 23.28 -12.04
CA SER A 405 25.01 23.99 -12.21
C SER A 405 26.21 23.05 -12.23
N THR A 406 27.20 23.36 -13.04
CA THR A 406 28.54 22.75 -12.99
C THR A 406 29.50 23.55 -12.12
N ASP A 407 29.12 24.77 -11.73
CA ASP A 407 29.97 25.73 -11.02
C ASP A 407 29.79 25.61 -9.51
N LYS A 408 30.78 25.01 -8.85
CA LYS A 408 30.83 24.87 -7.39
C LYS A 408 31.22 26.19 -6.71
N ASP A 409 32.10 26.95 -7.34
CA ASP A 409 32.71 28.16 -6.75
C ASP A 409 31.69 29.27 -6.60
N LYS A 410 30.70 29.37 -7.54
CA LYS A 410 29.59 30.30 -7.49
C LYS A 410 28.79 30.19 -6.18
N TYR A 411 28.74 29.01 -5.60
CA TYR A 411 28.01 28.73 -4.37
C TYR A 411 28.86 28.60 -3.14
N GLY A 412 30.16 28.94 -3.22
CA GLY A 412 31.11 28.89 -2.09
C GLY A 412 31.38 27.48 -1.57
N ILE A 413 31.30 26.49 -2.46
CA ILE A 413 31.49 25.08 -2.10
C ILE A 413 32.96 24.74 -2.26
N ARG A 414 33.56 24.19 -1.20
CA ARG A 414 34.95 23.73 -1.17
C ARG A 414 35.01 22.27 -0.74
N LEU A 415 35.96 21.55 -1.31
CA LEU A 415 36.33 20.22 -0.83
C LEU A 415 37.13 20.36 0.45
N ARG A 416 36.83 19.51 1.41
CA ARG A 416 37.58 19.31 2.65
C ARG A 416 37.83 17.82 2.83
N ALA A 417 38.98 17.47 3.41
CA ALA A 417 39.30 16.11 3.77
C ALA A 417 39.15 15.89 5.28
N GLU A 418 38.52 14.79 5.66
CA GLU A 418 38.57 14.25 7.01
C GLU A 418 39.38 12.96 7.01
N PRO A 419 40.41 12.87 7.89
CA PRO A 419 41.24 11.67 7.99
C PRO A 419 40.47 10.51 8.62
N ASP A 420 40.67 9.29 8.11
CA ASP A 420 40.17 8.08 8.80
C ASP A 420 41.09 7.76 9.97
N HIS A 421 40.61 8.03 11.19
CA HIS A 421 41.39 7.85 12.42
C HIS A 421 41.81 6.41 12.67
N MET A 422 41.01 5.43 12.23
CA MET A 422 41.26 4.01 12.47
C MET A 422 42.34 3.46 11.53
N VAL A 423 42.31 3.87 10.27
CA VAL A 423 43.26 3.44 9.24
C VAL A 423 44.58 4.11 9.46
N LEU A 424 44.61 5.45 9.54
CA LEU A 424 45.80 6.24 9.70
C LEU A 424 46.49 6.04 11.06
N GLY A 425 45.73 5.86 12.13
CA GLY A 425 46.29 5.64 13.47
C GLY A 425 47.13 4.38 13.57
N LYS A 426 46.74 3.31 12.88
CA LYS A 426 47.52 2.07 12.83
C LYS A 426 48.81 2.19 11.99
N ARG A 427 48.76 2.97 10.90
CA ARG A 427 49.84 3.09 9.91
C ARG A 427 50.89 4.14 10.29
N LEU A 428 50.48 5.30 10.76
CA LEU A 428 51.36 6.45 10.92
C LEU A 428 51.97 6.62 12.31
N LYS A 429 51.42 5.98 13.33
CA LYS A 429 51.95 6.02 14.74
C LYS A 429 52.41 7.43 15.20
N ALA A 430 53.71 7.70 15.25
CA ALA A 430 54.26 8.98 15.73
C ALA A 430 53.92 10.16 14.81
N ALA A 431 53.85 9.97 13.50
CA ALA A 431 53.50 11.02 12.53
C ALA A 431 51.99 11.32 12.45
N PHE A 432 51.12 10.51 13.08
CA PHE A 432 49.68 10.58 12.98
C PHE A 432 49.11 11.99 13.26
N LYS A 433 49.57 12.64 14.34
CA LYS A 433 49.06 13.95 14.74
C LYS A 433 49.43 15.07 13.74
N ALA A 434 50.63 15.05 13.20
CA ALA A 434 51.09 16.04 12.22
C ALA A 434 50.31 15.88 10.89
N VAL A 435 50.23 14.64 10.38
CA VAL A 435 49.53 14.34 9.15
C VAL A 435 48.03 14.66 9.29
N MET A 436 47.40 14.36 10.41
CA MET A 436 45.99 14.71 10.70
C MET A 436 45.74 16.21 10.63
N THR A 437 46.64 17.03 11.15
CA THR A 437 46.53 18.50 11.09
C THR A 437 46.69 18.98 9.65
N ALA A 438 47.71 18.50 8.96
CA ALA A 438 47.95 18.86 7.57
C ALA A 438 46.83 18.45 6.61
N ILE A 439 46.17 17.30 6.84
CA ILE A 439 44.99 16.87 6.04
C ILE A 439 43.87 17.90 6.14
N LYS A 440 43.59 18.45 7.32
CA LYS A 440 42.56 19.45 7.54
C LYS A 440 42.88 20.80 6.88
N GLU A 441 44.10 21.07 6.59
CA GLU A 441 44.61 22.31 5.96
C GLU A 441 44.76 22.18 4.44
N LEU A 442 44.51 21.01 3.85
CA LEU A 442 44.56 20.79 2.40
C LEU A 442 43.59 21.72 1.68
N LYS A 443 44.06 22.32 0.59
CA LYS A 443 43.23 23.19 -0.25
C LYS A 443 42.35 22.38 -1.19
N SER A 444 41.26 23.00 -1.63
CA SER A 444 40.26 22.37 -2.54
C SER A 444 40.91 21.84 -3.82
N GLU A 445 41.84 22.60 -4.41
CA GLU A 445 42.54 22.21 -5.65
C GLU A 445 43.37 20.93 -5.47
N GLN A 446 44.03 20.78 -4.33
CA GLN A 446 44.81 19.58 -4.00
C GLN A 446 43.92 18.36 -3.80
N LEU A 447 42.76 18.56 -3.23
CA LEU A 447 41.77 17.50 -3.03
C LEU A 447 41.03 17.11 -4.33
N GLU A 448 40.87 18.04 -5.25
CA GLU A 448 40.33 17.75 -6.60
C GLU A 448 41.36 16.95 -7.43
N GLU A 449 42.64 17.23 -7.28
CA GLU A 449 43.71 16.44 -7.90
C GLU A 449 43.78 15.04 -7.28
N PHE A 450 43.67 14.94 -5.95
CA PHE A 450 43.56 13.66 -5.25
C PHE A 450 42.38 12.83 -5.72
N GLN A 451 41.24 13.47 -5.95
CA GLN A 451 40.03 12.78 -6.48
C GLN A 451 40.25 12.19 -7.88
N LYS A 452 41.12 12.79 -8.68
CA LYS A 452 41.50 12.32 -10.02
C LYS A 452 42.58 11.24 -10.01
N THR A 453 43.57 11.39 -9.12
CA THR A 453 44.77 10.54 -9.07
C THR A 453 44.66 9.37 -8.11
N GLY A 454 43.75 9.46 -7.12
CA GLY A 454 43.60 8.46 -6.04
C GLY A 454 44.67 8.51 -4.97
N THR A 455 45.69 9.37 -5.12
CA THR A 455 46.84 9.49 -4.17
C THR A 455 47.22 10.92 -3.91
N ILE A 456 47.66 11.22 -2.69
CA ILE A 456 48.19 12.52 -2.30
C ILE A 456 49.34 12.33 -1.28
N VAL A 457 50.37 13.14 -1.38
CA VAL A 457 51.47 13.14 -0.41
C VAL A 457 51.28 14.26 0.61
N VAL A 458 51.13 13.90 1.88
CA VAL A 458 50.97 14.84 3.00
C VAL A 458 52.05 14.57 4.05
N GLU A 459 52.80 15.58 4.41
CA GLU A 459 53.94 15.47 5.38
C GLU A 459 54.90 14.30 5.05
N GLY A 460 55.16 14.08 3.73
CA GLY A 460 56.05 13.02 3.27
C GLY A 460 55.43 11.60 3.28
N HIS A 461 54.15 11.48 3.61
CA HIS A 461 53.42 10.21 3.59
C HIS A 461 52.43 10.17 2.43
N GLU A 462 52.46 9.11 1.65
CA GLU A 462 51.51 8.87 0.58
C GLU A 462 50.19 8.35 1.19
N LEU A 463 49.09 9.04 0.87
CA LEU A 463 47.71 8.72 1.33
C LEU A 463 46.86 8.32 0.14
N HIS A 464 45.99 7.35 0.38
CA HIS A 464 45.09 6.76 -0.61
C HIS A 464 43.62 7.04 -0.25
N GLU A 465 42.68 6.64 -1.11
CA GLU A 465 41.24 6.87 -0.92
C GLU A 465 40.69 6.32 0.39
N GLU A 466 41.26 5.23 0.93
CA GLU A 466 40.85 4.62 2.21
C GLU A 466 41.33 5.43 3.44
N ASP A 467 42.31 6.33 3.26
CA ASP A 467 42.90 7.14 4.33
C ASP A 467 42.16 8.43 4.61
N LEU A 468 41.44 8.94 3.59
CA LEU A 468 40.79 10.24 3.60
C LEU A 468 39.31 10.12 3.21
N ARG A 469 38.45 10.74 3.98
CA ARG A 469 37.05 10.94 3.57
C ARG A 469 36.90 12.35 3.03
N LEU A 470 36.62 12.48 1.73
CA LEU A 470 36.32 13.77 1.13
C LEU A 470 34.90 14.21 1.50
N MET A 471 34.77 15.46 1.89
CA MET A 471 33.48 16.09 2.20
C MET A 471 33.43 17.47 1.56
N TYR A 472 32.24 17.87 1.16
CA TYR A 472 32.00 19.24 0.73
C TYR A 472 31.67 20.12 1.95
N THR A 473 32.37 21.24 2.09
CA THR A 473 32.01 22.30 3.02
C THR A 473 31.45 23.48 2.24
N PHE A 474 30.51 24.15 2.87
CA PHE A 474 29.88 25.33 2.34
C PHE A 474 30.34 26.53 3.17
N ASP A 475 31.12 27.41 2.55
CA ASP A 475 31.41 28.69 3.14
C ASP A 475 30.29 29.65 2.76
N GLN A 476 29.48 30.08 3.72
CA GLN A 476 28.46 31.10 3.49
C GLN A 476 29.15 32.32 2.85
N VAL A 477 28.82 32.61 1.59
CA VAL A 477 29.31 33.81 0.92
C VAL A 477 28.85 35.01 1.74
N MET A 478 29.77 35.66 2.39
CA MET A 478 29.48 36.83 3.20
C MET A 478 28.83 37.90 2.33
N GLY A 479 27.54 38.18 2.54
CA GLY A 479 26.83 39.27 1.89
C GLY A 479 25.55 38.89 1.10
N GLY A 480 25.19 37.61 0.98
CA GLY A 480 23.96 37.18 0.33
C GLY A 480 22.77 37.10 1.30
N SER A 481 21.59 37.57 0.88
CA SER A 481 20.33 37.42 1.64
C SER A 481 19.81 35.97 1.64
N VAL A 482 20.40 35.07 0.86
CA VAL A 482 19.96 33.68 0.68
C VAL A 482 20.78 32.75 1.58
N GLN A 483 20.06 31.92 2.36
CA GLN A 483 20.66 30.91 3.23
C GLN A 483 20.56 29.55 2.57
N TYR A 484 21.68 29.04 2.06
CA TYR A 484 21.76 27.69 1.53
C TYR A 484 22.29 26.70 2.57
N GLU A 485 21.74 25.49 2.55
CA GLU A 485 22.29 24.33 3.25
C GLU A 485 22.65 23.25 2.23
N ALA A 486 23.84 22.65 2.39
CA ALA A 486 24.39 21.71 1.45
C ALA A 486 24.50 20.28 2.02
N HIS A 487 24.33 19.31 1.16
CA HIS A 487 24.67 17.92 1.42
C HIS A 487 25.05 17.21 0.12
N SER A 488 25.89 16.20 0.21
CA SER A 488 26.38 15.47 -0.97
C SER A 488 26.51 13.98 -0.67
N ASP A 489 26.46 13.21 -1.72
CA ASP A 489 26.89 11.81 -1.75
C ASP A 489 28.00 11.63 -2.81
N ALA A 490 28.28 10.39 -3.20
CA ALA A 490 29.24 10.08 -4.25
C ALA A 490 28.78 10.50 -5.66
N GLN A 491 27.49 10.82 -5.83
CA GLN A 491 26.88 11.07 -7.15
C GLN A 491 26.66 12.55 -7.41
N VAL A 492 26.07 13.27 -6.45
CA VAL A 492 25.64 14.68 -6.64
C VAL A 492 25.83 15.49 -5.36
N LEU A 493 25.89 16.80 -5.55
CA LEU A 493 25.86 17.77 -4.47
C LEU A 493 24.58 18.60 -4.58
N VAL A 494 23.90 18.77 -3.45
CA VAL A 494 22.61 19.47 -3.37
C VAL A 494 22.69 20.60 -2.36
N LEU A 495 22.21 21.78 -2.78
CA LEU A 495 21.94 22.89 -1.88
C LEU A 495 20.45 23.17 -1.85
N LEU A 496 19.96 23.47 -0.67
CA LEU A 496 18.56 23.83 -0.46
C LEU A 496 18.48 25.24 0.10
N ASP A 497 17.69 26.10 -0.54
CA ASP A 497 17.41 27.44 -0.02
C ASP A 497 16.48 27.33 1.18
N VAL A 498 17.02 27.52 2.37
CA VAL A 498 16.30 27.46 3.63
C VAL A 498 15.96 28.84 4.19
N THR A 499 16.08 29.89 3.36
CA THR A 499 15.74 31.26 3.75
C THR A 499 14.27 31.34 4.17
N PRO A 500 13.97 31.87 5.36
CA PRO A 500 12.58 32.02 5.81
C PRO A 500 11.77 32.91 4.87
N ASP A 501 10.59 32.41 4.46
CA ASP A 501 9.66 33.14 3.64
C ASP A 501 8.23 32.99 4.23
N GLN A 502 7.62 34.07 4.62
CA GLN A 502 6.34 34.06 5.32
C GLN A 502 5.23 33.43 4.48
N SER A 503 5.15 33.75 3.18
CA SER A 503 4.11 33.19 2.30
C SER A 503 4.20 31.68 2.18
N MET A 504 5.41 31.13 2.20
CA MET A 504 5.63 29.67 2.18
C MET A 504 5.34 29.01 3.52
N VAL A 505 5.58 29.72 4.62
CA VAL A 505 5.15 29.28 5.96
C VAL A 505 3.63 29.21 6.02
N ASP A 506 2.93 30.22 5.50
CA ASP A 506 1.47 30.29 5.48
C ASP A 506 0.87 29.14 4.64
N GLU A 507 1.42 28.87 3.45
CA GLU A 507 1.02 27.70 2.66
C GLU A 507 1.25 26.40 3.43
N GLY A 508 2.37 26.28 4.14
CA GLY A 508 2.66 25.13 5.00
C GLY A 508 1.64 24.94 6.12
N VAL A 509 1.20 26.02 6.75
CA VAL A 509 0.15 26.01 7.76
C VAL A 509 -1.20 25.60 7.15
N ALA A 510 -1.55 26.12 5.97
CA ALA A 510 -2.75 25.67 5.24
C ALA A 510 -2.72 24.17 4.95
N ARG A 511 -1.58 23.62 4.55
CA ARG A 511 -1.40 22.17 4.38
C ARG A 511 -1.53 21.39 5.70
N GLU A 512 -1.17 22.00 6.82
CA GLU A 512 -1.41 21.39 8.14
C GLU A 512 -2.90 21.31 8.47
N VAL A 513 -3.67 22.32 8.13
CA VAL A 513 -5.14 22.33 8.27
C VAL A 513 -5.74 21.20 7.42
N ILE A 514 -5.32 21.08 6.14
CA ILE A 514 -5.73 20.00 5.24
C ILE A 514 -5.46 18.63 5.86
N ASN A 515 -4.25 18.42 6.40
CA ASN A 515 -3.88 17.14 7.01
C ASN A 515 -4.77 16.79 8.22
N ARG A 516 -5.18 17.78 9.02
CA ARG A 516 -6.10 17.56 10.15
C ARG A 516 -7.48 17.14 9.65
N ILE A 517 -8.00 17.84 8.64
CA ILE A 517 -9.27 17.48 8.01
C ILE A 517 -9.22 16.03 7.46
N GLN A 518 -8.14 15.67 6.77
CA GLN A 518 -7.97 14.30 6.23
C GLN A 518 -7.86 13.26 7.36
N LYS A 519 -7.22 13.58 8.48
CA LYS A 519 -7.19 12.69 9.67
C LYS A 519 -8.59 12.47 10.24
N LEU A 520 -9.41 13.52 10.31
CA LEU A 520 -10.80 13.43 10.78
C LEU A 520 -11.65 12.56 9.85
N ARG A 521 -11.51 12.74 8.52
CA ARG A 521 -12.14 11.85 7.53
C ARG A 521 -11.77 10.38 7.78
N LYS A 522 -10.47 10.10 7.94
CA LYS A 522 -9.99 8.74 8.21
C LYS A 522 -10.51 8.19 9.53
N LYS A 523 -10.57 9.00 10.58
CA LYS A 523 -11.08 8.61 11.91
C LYS A 523 -12.55 8.19 11.86
N ARG A 524 -13.32 8.76 10.92
CA ARG A 524 -14.73 8.44 10.66
C ARG A 524 -14.93 7.44 9.50
N ASN A 525 -13.85 6.84 8.97
CA ASN A 525 -13.88 5.94 7.83
C ASN A 525 -14.56 6.53 6.57
N LEU A 526 -14.51 7.86 6.43
CA LEU A 526 -15.03 8.53 5.25
C LEU A 526 -14.10 8.32 4.06
N VAL A 527 -14.70 8.07 2.90
CA VAL A 527 -13.97 7.97 1.63
C VAL A 527 -13.85 9.35 0.97
N PRO A 528 -12.91 9.56 0.05
CA PRO A 528 -12.73 10.85 -0.62
C PRO A 528 -13.94 11.37 -1.40
N THR A 529 -14.83 10.46 -1.81
CA THR A 529 -16.06 10.77 -2.55
C THR A 529 -17.24 11.14 -1.65
N ASP A 530 -17.11 10.93 -0.32
CA ASP A 530 -18.16 11.33 0.62
C ASP A 530 -18.34 12.85 0.61
N GLU A 531 -19.56 13.29 0.39
CA GLU A 531 -19.91 14.70 0.42
C GLU A 531 -19.98 15.21 1.86
N ILE A 532 -19.08 16.14 2.17
CA ILE A 532 -19.00 16.80 3.47
C ILE A 532 -18.86 18.30 3.33
N THR A 533 -19.23 19.03 4.38
CA THR A 533 -18.84 20.43 4.59
C THR A 533 -17.99 20.49 5.85
N VAL A 534 -16.93 21.29 5.81
CA VAL A 534 -16.01 21.49 6.93
C VAL A 534 -16.28 22.85 7.55
N TYR A 535 -16.55 22.87 8.84
CA TYR A 535 -16.63 24.10 9.62
C TYR A 535 -15.39 24.23 10.48
N TYR A 536 -14.87 25.44 10.59
CA TYR A 536 -13.69 25.72 11.40
C TYR A 536 -13.87 26.97 12.27
N ARG A 537 -13.14 26.99 13.38
CA ARG A 537 -12.98 28.17 14.25
C ARG A 537 -11.59 28.15 14.86
N SER A 538 -10.92 29.29 14.87
CA SER A 538 -9.66 29.50 15.57
C SER A 538 -9.91 30.18 16.92
N HIS A 539 -9.15 29.79 17.93
CA HIS A 539 -9.15 30.46 19.23
C HIS A 539 -7.74 30.95 19.57
N PRO A 540 -7.55 32.27 19.72
CA PRO A 540 -8.54 33.36 19.60
C PRO A 540 -9.01 33.58 18.16
N GLU A 541 -10.24 34.09 18.00
CA GLU A 541 -10.80 34.43 16.68
C GLU A 541 -10.04 35.63 16.08
N GLY A 542 -9.82 35.56 14.74
CA GLY A 542 -9.10 36.65 14.03
C GLY A 542 -7.59 36.61 14.22
N ASP A 543 -7.03 35.51 14.75
CA ASP A 543 -5.60 35.36 14.92
C ASP A 543 -4.86 35.06 13.58
N TYR A 544 -3.55 34.82 13.66
CA TYR A 544 -2.72 34.44 12.50
C TYR A 544 -3.28 33.23 11.77
N LEU A 545 -3.72 32.21 12.50
CA LEU A 545 -4.25 30.97 11.88
C LEU A 545 -5.54 31.24 11.11
N ASP A 546 -6.44 32.04 11.63
CA ASP A 546 -7.69 32.43 10.97
C ASP A 546 -7.42 33.22 9.68
N SER A 547 -6.44 34.12 9.70
CA SER A 547 -5.99 34.86 8.51
C SER A 547 -5.46 33.92 7.43
N VAL A 548 -4.58 32.97 7.80
CA VAL A 548 -4.01 31.98 6.86
C VAL A 548 -5.11 31.09 6.26
N VAL A 549 -6.06 30.63 7.05
CA VAL A 549 -7.16 29.78 6.56
C VAL A 549 -8.04 30.56 5.58
N LYS A 550 -8.33 31.84 5.84
CA LYS A 550 -9.10 32.69 4.93
C LYS A 550 -8.40 32.96 3.62
N GLU A 551 -7.11 33.30 3.66
CA GLU A 551 -6.30 33.58 2.46
C GLU A 551 -6.10 32.33 1.59
N HIS A 552 -5.99 31.16 2.20
CA HIS A 552 -5.77 29.89 1.50
C HIS A 552 -7.04 29.03 1.33
N THR A 553 -8.23 29.60 1.49
CA THR A 553 -9.51 28.86 1.39
C THR A 553 -9.65 28.10 0.08
N ASP A 554 -9.31 28.71 -1.07
CA ASP A 554 -9.39 28.09 -2.38
C ASP A 554 -8.42 26.91 -2.52
N PHE A 555 -7.21 27.07 -2.02
CA PHE A 555 -6.20 26.00 -2.01
C PHE A 555 -6.64 24.81 -1.15
N ILE A 556 -7.19 25.08 0.03
CA ILE A 556 -7.74 24.07 0.93
C ILE A 556 -8.91 23.35 0.25
N PHE A 557 -9.85 24.10 -0.32
CA PHE A 557 -11.01 23.55 -1.06
C PHE A 557 -10.59 22.66 -2.21
N ALA A 558 -9.66 23.10 -3.06
CA ALA A 558 -9.15 22.34 -4.20
C ALA A 558 -8.55 20.99 -3.78
N THR A 559 -7.96 20.94 -2.58
CA THR A 559 -7.28 19.73 -2.07
C THR A 559 -8.24 18.77 -1.37
N ILE A 560 -9.13 19.28 -0.49
CA ILE A 560 -10.06 18.44 0.28
C ILE A 560 -11.34 18.13 -0.49
N LYS A 561 -11.62 18.88 -1.56
CA LYS A 561 -12.86 18.80 -2.37
C LYS A 561 -14.13 18.91 -1.51
N ALA A 562 -14.09 19.76 -0.51
CA ALA A 562 -15.18 20.03 0.40
C ALA A 562 -15.18 21.51 0.79
N ALA A 563 -16.37 22.10 0.98
CA ALA A 563 -16.48 23.48 1.39
C ALA A 563 -15.90 23.68 2.80
N LEU A 564 -15.11 24.75 2.95
CA LEU A 564 -14.59 25.20 4.24
C LEU A 564 -15.33 26.48 4.65
N LYS A 565 -15.90 26.49 5.84
CA LYS A 565 -16.72 27.59 6.34
C LYS A 565 -16.37 27.95 7.78
N PRO A 566 -16.47 29.23 8.13
CA PRO A 566 -16.38 29.64 9.54
C PRO A 566 -17.60 29.14 10.34
N TYR A 567 -17.41 28.96 11.65
CA TYR A 567 -18.51 28.74 12.58
C TYR A 567 -19.49 29.93 12.58
N PRO A 568 -20.77 29.74 13.01
CA PRO A 568 -21.30 28.53 13.66
C PRO A 568 -21.74 27.43 12.70
N VAL A 569 -21.75 26.19 13.20
CA VAL A 569 -22.35 25.04 12.48
C VAL A 569 -23.86 25.17 12.55
N PRO A 570 -24.61 25.12 11.44
CA PRO A 570 -26.06 25.13 11.46
C PRO A 570 -26.63 23.96 12.25
N THR A 571 -27.62 24.21 13.09
CA THR A 571 -28.24 23.20 13.96
C THR A 571 -28.93 22.06 13.20
N SER A 572 -29.31 22.31 11.93
CA SER A 572 -29.95 21.35 11.04
C SER A 572 -28.97 20.36 10.37
N ARG A 573 -27.67 20.47 10.63
CA ARG A 573 -26.64 19.63 9.99
C ARG A 573 -26.22 18.46 10.87
N GLU A 574 -26.12 17.28 10.27
CA GLU A 574 -25.57 16.10 10.93
C GLU A 574 -24.06 16.26 11.15
N VAL A 575 -23.65 16.37 12.40
CA VAL A 575 -22.22 16.43 12.77
C VAL A 575 -21.64 15.02 12.75
N LEU A 576 -20.69 14.77 11.86
CA LEU A 576 -19.99 13.51 11.73
C LEU A 576 -18.89 13.37 12.78
N ILE A 577 -18.09 14.43 12.94
CA ILE A 577 -17.01 14.49 13.91
C ILE A 577 -16.64 15.95 14.18
N GLN A 578 -16.29 16.23 15.44
CA GLN A 578 -15.76 17.51 15.91
C GLN A 578 -14.51 17.24 16.72
N GLU A 579 -13.46 18.00 16.49
CA GLU A 579 -12.20 17.88 17.22
C GLU A 579 -11.50 19.24 17.34
N LYS A 580 -10.86 19.44 18.49
CA LYS A 580 -10.01 20.59 18.76
C LYS A 580 -8.55 20.16 18.73
N THR A 581 -7.71 20.90 18.04
CA THR A 581 -6.28 20.58 17.89
C THR A 581 -5.45 21.85 18.04
N GLN A 582 -4.25 21.71 18.62
CA GLN A 582 -3.30 22.84 18.65
C GLN A 582 -2.55 22.95 17.32
N LEU A 583 -2.44 24.17 16.83
CA LEU A 583 -1.70 24.51 15.61
C LEU A 583 -1.10 25.91 15.71
N LYS A 584 0.23 26.00 15.66
CA LYS A 584 0.98 27.28 15.70
C LYS A 584 0.60 28.19 16.89
N GLY A 585 0.36 27.60 18.06
CA GLY A 585 0.01 28.36 19.27
C GLY A 585 -1.46 28.65 19.45
N SER A 586 -2.29 28.37 18.46
CA SER A 586 -3.75 28.59 18.49
C SER A 586 -4.48 27.23 18.59
N GLU A 587 -5.67 27.25 19.19
CA GLU A 587 -6.57 26.08 19.16
C GLU A 587 -7.44 26.15 17.89
N LEU A 588 -7.34 25.16 17.03
CA LEU A 588 -8.18 25.00 15.84
C LEU A 588 -9.27 23.97 16.10
N GLU A 589 -10.51 24.42 16.06
CA GLU A 589 -11.68 23.57 16.14
C GLU A 589 -12.21 23.28 14.73
N ILE A 590 -12.35 22.00 14.40
CA ILE A 590 -12.83 21.53 13.09
C ILE A 590 -14.01 20.61 13.28
N THR A 591 -15.09 20.87 12.56
CA THR A 591 -16.28 20.03 12.53
C THR A 591 -16.58 19.61 11.11
N LEU A 592 -16.66 18.29 10.87
CA LEU A 592 -17.14 17.73 9.62
C LEU A 592 -18.63 17.45 9.74
N VAL A 593 -19.40 17.95 8.79
CA VAL A 593 -20.83 17.70 8.69
C VAL A 593 -21.15 16.98 7.38
N ARG A 594 -22.21 16.20 7.36
CA ARG A 594 -22.68 15.51 6.16
C ARG A 594 -23.25 16.48 5.14
N GLY A 595 -22.98 16.26 3.86
CA GLY A 595 -23.48 17.02 2.73
C GLY A 595 -22.49 18.01 2.14
N GLY A 596 -22.50 18.15 0.82
CA GLY A 596 -21.64 19.04 0.03
C GLY A 596 -22.25 20.39 -0.31
N LEU A 597 -21.56 21.15 -1.17
CA LEU A 597 -22.02 22.44 -1.69
C LEU A 597 -23.34 22.35 -2.46
N HIS A 598 -23.58 21.22 -3.11
CA HIS A 598 -24.76 21.01 -3.94
C HIS A 598 -26.07 20.92 -3.14
N HIS A 599 -26.03 20.62 -1.84
CA HIS A 599 -27.19 20.65 -0.95
C HIS A 599 -27.62 22.06 -0.52
N ARG A 600 -27.08 23.11 -1.16
CA ARG A 600 -27.16 24.47 -0.67
C ARG A 600 -28.11 25.38 -1.39
N VAL A 601 -28.37 25.13 -2.63
CA VAL A 601 -28.84 26.20 -3.51
C VAL A 601 -30.31 26.08 -3.82
N GLU A 602 -30.83 24.87 -3.82
CA GLU A 602 -32.25 24.65 -4.09
C GLU A 602 -32.80 23.58 -3.17
N PRO A 603 -34.07 23.68 -2.77
CA PRO A 603 -34.70 22.56 -2.11
C PRO A 603 -34.49 21.33 -2.99
N ALA A 604 -34.05 20.24 -2.37
CA ALA A 604 -33.81 18.99 -3.07
C ALA A 604 -35.08 18.48 -3.79
N CYS A 605 -36.23 19.04 -3.47
CA CYS A 605 -37.50 18.88 -4.15
C CYS A 605 -38.39 20.08 -3.87
N ALA A 606 -39.26 20.41 -4.80
CA ALA A 606 -40.32 21.39 -4.56
C ALA A 606 -41.39 20.75 -3.68
N TYR A 607 -41.77 21.41 -2.61
CA TYR A 607 -42.79 20.97 -1.66
C TYR A 607 -43.64 22.12 -1.14
N VAL A 608 -44.80 21.80 -0.62
CA VAL A 608 -45.67 22.71 0.12
C VAL A 608 -46.06 22.10 1.46
N SER A 609 -46.13 22.93 2.48
CA SER A 609 -46.78 22.58 3.74
C SER A 609 -48.29 22.74 3.57
N LEU A 610 -49.06 21.83 4.14
CA LEU A 610 -50.52 21.83 4.10
C LEU A 610 -51.07 21.96 5.51
N THR A 611 -52.01 22.83 5.74
CA THR A 611 -52.75 22.91 7.01
C THR A 611 -54.23 22.83 6.74
N THR A 612 -54.97 22.15 7.59
CA THR A 612 -56.43 22.07 7.53
C THR A 612 -57.04 22.05 8.92
N CYS A 613 -58.22 22.58 9.06
CA CYS A 613 -59.00 22.48 10.29
C CYS A 613 -60.26 21.64 10.00
N ILE A 614 -60.31 20.42 10.46
CA ILE A 614 -61.42 19.47 10.25
C ILE A 614 -62.03 19.17 11.60
N ASN A 615 -63.34 19.44 11.73
CA ASN A 615 -64.08 19.27 12.99
C ASN A 615 -63.45 19.92 14.21
N GLY A 616 -62.81 21.09 14.03
CA GLY A 616 -62.18 21.85 15.10
C GLY A 616 -60.75 21.34 15.50
N THR A 617 -60.24 20.36 14.78
CA THR A 617 -58.88 19.87 14.99
C THR A 617 -58.00 20.31 13.83
N GLU A 618 -56.92 21.02 14.14
CA GLU A 618 -55.90 21.37 13.15
C GLU A 618 -55.05 20.13 12.79
N GLN A 619 -54.85 19.95 11.51
CA GLN A 619 -54.01 18.89 10.97
C GLN A 619 -53.02 19.47 9.96
N ASP A 620 -51.78 19.06 10.05
CA ASP A 620 -50.72 19.49 9.18
C ASP A 620 -50.24 18.34 8.30
N GLY A 621 -49.74 18.67 7.12
CA GLY A 621 -49.15 17.73 6.19
C GLY A 621 -48.11 18.40 5.29
N VAL A 622 -47.34 17.59 4.56
CA VAL A 622 -46.39 18.06 3.56
C VAL A 622 -46.60 17.30 2.27
N LEU A 623 -46.63 18.01 1.16
CA LEU A 623 -46.78 17.42 -0.17
C LEU A 623 -45.62 17.81 -1.08
N LEU A 624 -44.95 16.82 -1.72
CA LEU A 624 -43.99 17.06 -2.76
C LEU A 624 -44.71 17.43 -4.07
N LEU A 625 -44.34 18.58 -4.65
CA LEU A 625 -44.89 19.07 -5.92
C LEU A 625 -44.25 18.41 -7.14
N GLU A 626 -43.01 17.92 -6.99
CA GLU A 626 -42.32 17.11 -7.96
C GLU A 626 -41.38 16.16 -7.24
N ASN A 627 -40.94 15.08 -7.90
CA ASN A 627 -39.96 14.22 -7.32
C ASN A 627 -38.55 14.92 -7.36
N PRO A 628 -37.55 14.45 -6.61
CA PRO A 628 -36.25 15.05 -6.56
C PRO A 628 -35.49 15.12 -7.89
N LYS A 629 -35.90 14.32 -8.89
CA LYS A 629 -35.33 14.34 -10.26
C LYS A 629 -36.07 15.30 -11.19
N GLY A 630 -37.17 15.89 -10.75
CA GLY A 630 -37.96 16.84 -11.54
C GLY A 630 -38.78 16.26 -12.67
N ASP A 631 -38.89 14.92 -12.77
CA ASP A 631 -39.57 14.23 -13.89
C ASP A 631 -41.05 13.88 -13.69
N ASN A 632 -41.58 14.07 -12.46
CA ASN A 632 -42.99 13.82 -12.11
C ASN A 632 -43.59 15.03 -11.42
N LYS A 633 -44.01 16.04 -12.20
CA LYS A 633 -44.68 17.23 -11.66
C LYS A 633 -46.17 16.96 -11.39
N LEU A 634 -46.64 17.44 -10.23
CA LEU A 634 -48.07 17.43 -9.94
C LEU A 634 -48.77 18.52 -10.76
N ASN A 635 -49.97 18.21 -11.24
CA ASN A 635 -50.92 19.20 -11.70
C ASN A 635 -51.98 19.47 -10.60
N TYR A 636 -52.80 20.50 -10.79
CA TYR A 636 -53.82 20.90 -9.80
C TYR A 636 -54.74 19.74 -9.37
N THR A 637 -55.22 18.93 -10.34
CA THR A 637 -56.12 17.80 -10.04
C THR A 637 -55.42 16.76 -9.14
N LYS A 638 -54.20 16.38 -9.49
CA LYS A 638 -53.40 15.44 -8.68
C LYS A 638 -53.02 16.02 -7.32
N LEU A 639 -52.83 17.35 -7.22
CA LEU A 639 -52.61 18.01 -5.96
C LEU A 639 -53.84 17.87 -5.05
N VAL A 640 -55.04 18.14 -5.55
CA VAL A 640 -56.30 17.99 -4.76
C VAL A 640 -56.51 16.54 -4.36
N ASP A 641 -56.25 15.56 -5.25
CA ASP A 641 -56.34 14.14 -4.93
C ASP A 641 -55.34 13.74 -3.83
N ALA A 642 -54.08 14.20 -3.92
CA ALA A 642 -53.06 13.91 -2.93
C ALA A 642 -53.41 14.53 -1.57
N VAL A 643 -53.93 15.78 -1.55
CA VAL A 643 -54.39 16.46 -0.35
C VAL A 643 -55.55 15.70 0.30
N SER A 644 -56.49 15.23 -0.52
CA SER A 644 -57.58 14.38 -0.07
C SER A 644 -57.09 13.09 0.61
N CYS A 645 -56.07 12.45 0.03
CA CYS A 645 -55.46 11.27 0.61
C CYS A 645 -54.71 11.55 1.93
N ILE A 646 -53.94 12.66 1.99
CA ILE A 646 -53.15 13.02 3.17
C ILE A 646 -54.05 13.21 4.40
N PHE A 647 -55.19 13.91 4.23
CA PHE A 647 -56.06 14.21 5.33
C PHE A 647 -57.23 13.21 5.49
N GLY A 648 -57.30 12.15 4.66
CA GLY A 648 -58.35 11.13 4.73
C GLY A 648 -59.72 11.66 4.36
N LEU A 649 -59.82 12.73 3.55
CA LEU A 649 -61.05 13.37 3.17
C LEU A 649 -61.64 12.69 1.96
N LYS A 650 -62.90 12.24 2.07
CA LYS A 650 -63.62 11.58 0.94
C LYS A 650 -64.34 12.63 0.10
N ASN A 651 -64.01 12.73 -1.19
CA ASN A 651 -64.75 13.38 -2.30
C ASN A 651 -65.60 14.60 -1.99
N SER A 652 -65.27 15.40 -0.97
CA SER A 652 -65.84 16.70 -0.74
C SER A 652 -65.16 17.70 -1.64
N LYS A 653 -65.84 18.75 -2.08
CA LYS A 653 -65.21 19.87 -2.79
C LYS A 653 -64.16 20.51 -1.87
N LEU A 654 -62.91 20.15 -2.08
CA LEU A 654 -61.79 20.76 -1.36
C LEU A 654 -61.32 22.02 -2.10
N SER A 655 -61.16 23.09 -1.42
CA SER A 655 -60.50 24.31 -1.90
C SER A 655 -59.14 24.46 -1.23
N VAL A 656 -58.12 24.76 -2.00
CA VAL A 656 -56.72 24.96 -1.52
C VAL A 656 -56.38 26.44 -1.68
N PHE A 657 -55.93 27.05 -0.63
CA PHE A 657 -55.63 28.50 -0.58
C PHE A 657 -54.14 28.76 -0.32
N ASN A 658 -53.60 29.74 -1.03
CA ASN A 658 -52.32 30.35 -0.69
C ASN A 658 -52.64 31.71 -0.03
N GLY A 659 -52.58 31.75 1.29
CA GLY A 659 -53.09 32.89 2.06
C GLY A 659 -54.63 33.07 1.84
N LYS A 660 -55.03 34.19 1.29
CA LYS A 660 -56.45 34.49 0.98
C LYS A 660 -56.88 34.09 -0.43
N SER A 661 -55.93 33.71 -1.29
CA SER A 661 -56.20 33.42 -2.70
C SER A 661 -56.39 31.94 -2.92
N GLU A 662 -57.57 31.52 -3.47
CA GLU A 662 -57.82 30.16 -3.86
C GLU A 662 -56.93 29.79 -5.07
N LEU A 663 -56.38 28.58 -5.06
CA LEU A 663 -55.58 28.07 -6.17
C LEU A 663 -56.50 27.70 -7.31
N LEU A 664 -56.16 28.12 -8.51
CA LEU A 664 -56.92 27.82 -9.75
C LEU A 664 -56.22 26.66 -10.48
N SER A 665 -56.95 26.02 -11.39
CA SER A 665 -56.48 24.88 -12.20
C SER A 665 -55.24 25.23 -13.07
N ASN A 666 -55.01 26.48 -13.34
CA ASN A 666 -53.87 27.02 -14.11
C ASN A 666 -52.72 27.57 -13.25
N THR A 667 -52.82 27.42 -11.92
CA THR A 667 -51.77 27.92 -11.02
C THR A 667 -50.48 27.12 -11.25
N ASP A 668 -49.35 27.82 -11.40
CA ASP A 668 -48.03 27.18 -11.39
C ASP A 668 -47.69 26.73 -9.98
N LEU A 669 -47.82 25.41 -9.75
CA LEU A 669 -47.61 24.83 -8.43
C LEU A 669 -46.15 24.92 -7.95
N LEU A 670 -45.17 24.91 -8.87
CA LEU A 670 -43.75 25.02 -8.50
C LEU A 670 -43.42 26.37 -7.91
N SER A 671 -44.13 27.44 -8.33
CA SER A 671 -44.00 28.79 -7.74
C SER A 671 -44.45 28.86 -6.28
N LEU A 672 -45.13 27.85 -5.79
CA LEU A 672 -45.60 27.70 -4.41
C LEU A 672 -44.61 26.94 -3.52
N SER A 673 -43.49 26.48 -4.04
CA SER A 673 -42.52 25.72 -3.25
C SER A 673 -42.10 26.50 -1.99
N GLY A 674 -42.08 25.78 -0.87
CA GLY A 674 -41.76 26.38 0.44
C GLY A 674 -42.89 27.15 1.10
N LYS A 675 -44.09 27.26 0.48
CA LYS A 675 -45.22 27.95 1.06
C LYS A 675 -46.15 27.02 1.83
N THR A 676 -46.89 27.57 2.77
CA THR A 676 -47.95 26.86 3.48
C THR A 676 -49.29 27.12 2.78
N LEU A 677 -49.96 26.06 2.40
CA LEU A 677 -51.26 26.05 1.77
C LEU A 677 -52.35 25.63 2.77
N HIS A 678 -53.46 26.33 2.75
CA HIS A 678 -54.61 26.04 3.62
C HIS A 678 -55.66 25.26 2.85
N VAL A 679 -56.12 24.19 3.42
CA VAL A 679 -57.12 23.30 2.81
C VAL A 679 -58.43 23.46 3.56
N THR A 680 -59.50 23.80 2.85
CA THR A 680 -60.85 23.95 3.42
C THR A 680 -61.92 23.27 2.57
N SER A 681 -63.09 23.07 3.14
CA SER A 681 -64.28 22.53 2.45
C SER A 681 -65.23 23.58 1.91
N GLY A 682 -64.71 24.77 1.48
CA GLY A 682 -65.53 25.73 0.75
C GLY A 682 -65.53 27.20 1.20
N SER A 683 -64.81 27.62 2.21
CA SER A 683 -64.64 29.03 2.58
C SER A 683 -63.19 29.40 2.87
N ALA A 684 -62.80 30.63 2.55
CA ALA A 684 -61.42 31.10 2.79
C ALA A 684 -61.05 31.02 4.28
N PRO A 685 -59.84 30.59 4.64
CA PRO A 685 -59.41 30.46 6.03
C PRO A 685 -59.23 31.85 6.66
N ALA A 686 -59.45 31.93 7.98
CA ALA A 686 -59.00 33.08 8.76
C ALA A 686 -57.47 33.14 8.73
N LEU A 687 -56.90 34.38 8.68
CA LEU A 687 -55.46 34.62 8.54
C LEU A 687 -54.65 33.80 9.53
N ILE A 688 -53.72 32.97 9.00
CA ILE A 688 -52.66 32.30 9.74
C ILE A 688 -51.34 32.86 9.24
N ASN A 689 -50.42 33.18 10.16
CA ASN A 689 -49.09 33.69 9.84
C ASN A 689 -48.31 32.68 9.01
N ALA A 690 -47.78 33.12 7.85
CA ALA A 690 -46.86 32.32 7.07
C ALA A 690 -45.52 32.22 7.81
N HIS A 691 -45.13 31.05 8.20
CA HIS A 691 -43.78 30.78 8.65
C HIS A 691 -42.86 30.53 7.46
N ASP A 692 -41.67 31.14 7.48
CA ASP A 692 -40.61 30.81 6.53
C ASP A 692 -40.23 29.36 6.72
N THR A 693 -40.41 28.55 5.69
CA THR A 693 -40.15 27.11 5.72
C THR A 693 -38.68 26.84 5.47
N LEU A 694 -38.09 26.08 6.36
CA LEU A 694 -36.70 25.56 6.22
C LEU A 694 -36.69 24.44 5.17
N LEU A 695 -35.51 24.25 4.55
CA LEU A 695 -35.27 23.11 3.66
C LEU A 695 -35.44 21.79 4.42
N CYS A 696 -36.20 20.86 3.88
CA CYS A 696 -36.36 19.53 4.47
C CYS A 696 -35.38 18.53 3.87
N GLN A 697 -34.93 17.59 4.69
CA GLN A 697 -34.11 16.45 4.27
C GLN A 697 -35.06 15.34 3.76
N TYR A 698 -34.60 14.64 2.74
CA TYR A 698 -35.32 13.50 2.18
C TYR A 698 -34.37 12.35 1.84
N ILE A 699 -34.94 11.16 1.69
CA ILE A 699 -34.26 10.00 1.15
C ILE A 699 -35.07 9.39 0.01
N ASN A 700 -34.38 8.90 -1.00
CA ASN A 700 -34.97 8.08 -2.03
C ASN A 700 -34.94 6.61 -1.61
N LEU A 701 -36.07 5.95 -1.75
CA LEU A 701 -36.27 4.56 -1.40
C LEU A 701 -36.51 3.75 -2.67
N GLN A 702 -35.88 2.61 -2.81
CA GLN A 702 -36.16 1.65 -3.88
C GLN A 702 -36.49 0.29 -3.29
N LEU A 703 -37.59 -0.28 -3.70
CA LEU A 703 -38.00 -1.61 -3.28
C LEU A 703 -37.32 -2.66 -4.17
N VAL A 704 -36.40 -3.44 -3.58
CA VAL A 704 -35.52 -4.36 -4.33
C VAL A 704 -36.12 -5.78 -4.42
N ASN A 705 -36.55 -6.35 -3.30
CA ASN A 705 -37.03 -7.73 -3.21
C ASN A 705 -38.27 -7.80 -2.34
N ALA A 706 -39.47 -7.58 -2.92
CA ALA A 706 -40.70 -7.88 -2.24
C ALA A 706 -41.43 -9.03 -2.95
N LYS A 707 -41.85 -10.02 -2.18
CA LYS A 707 -42.89 -10.97 -2.57
C LYS A 707 -44.13 -10.65 -1.74
N PRO A 708 -44.94 -9.67 -2.12
CA PRO A 708 -46.30 -9.60 -1.59
C PRO A 708 -47.13 -10.68 -2.28
N GLN A 709 -48.10 -11.24 -1.56
CA GLN A 709 -49.06 -12.15 -2.16
C GLN A 709 -49.76 -11.48 -3.35
N GLY A 710 -49.34 -11.85 -4.56
CA GLY A 710 -50.08 -11.55 -5.80
C GLY A 710 -49.49 -10.53 -6.78
N THR A 711 -48.56 -9.65 -6.42
CA THR A 711 -47.94 -8.66 -7.34
C THR A 711 -46.47 -8.45 -7.05
N CYS A 712 -45.66 -8.47 -8.10
CA CYS A 712 -44.23 -8.19 -7.99
C CYS A 712 -44.01 -6.67 -8.00
N LEU A 713 -43.71 -6.07 -6.85
CA LEU A 713 -43.39 -4.65 -6.71
C LEU A 713 -41.88 -4.35 -6.88
N LYS A 714 -41.16 -5.16 -7.66
CA LYS A 714 -39.76 -4.99 -7.90
C LYS A 714 -39.50 -3.67 -8.68
N GLY A 715 -38.64 -2.84 -8.16
CA GLY A 715 -38.21 -1.59 -8.82
C GLY A 715 -39.10 -0.37 -8.54
N VAL A 716 -40.10 -0.48 -7.65
CA VAL A 716 -40.91 0.68 -7.24
C VAL A 716 -40.03 1.61 -6.41
N VAL A 717 -40.02 2.88 -6.76
CA VAL A 717 -39.30 3.94 -6.06
C VAL A 717 -40.26 4.82 -5.29
N GLY A 718 -39.78 5.36 -4.16
CA GLY A 718 -40.51 6.33 -3.33
C GLY A 718 -39.55 7.33 -2.72
N THR A 719 -40.08 8.46 -2.28
CA THR A 719 -39.27 9.48 -1.56
C THR A 719 -39.92 9.71 -0.20
N LEU A 720 -39.10 9.77 0.82
CA LEU A 720 -39.54 10.00 2.18
C LEU A 720 -38.84 11.24 2.75
N LEU A 721 -39.57 12.13 3.35
CA LEU A 721 -39.04 13.27 4.09
C LEU A 721 -38.50 12.79 5.44
N MET A 722 -37.28 13.14 5.76
CA MET A 722 -36.58 12.74 6.99
C MET A 722 -37.00 13.56 8.21
N GLU A 723 -37.40 14.78 7.98
CA GLU A 723 -37.87 15.72 8.99
C GLU A 723 -38.92 16.64 8.39
N ASN A 724 -39.74 17.25 9.22
CA ASN A 724 -40.68 18.22 8.71
C ASN A 724 -39.94 19.52 8.30
N PRO A 725 -40.55 20.42 7.50
CA PRO A 725 -39.94 21.66 7.03
C PRO A 725 -39.51 22.59 8.15
N VAL A 726 -40.01 22.43 9.35
CA VAL A 726 -39.65 23.21 10.54
C VAL A 726 -38.47 22.61 11.31
N GLY A 727 -38.02 21.40 10.93
CA GLY A 727 -36.88 20.74 11.55
C GLY A 727 -37.12 20.18 12.95
N GLN A 728 -38.40 19.99 13.36
CA GLN A 728 -38.72 19.62 14.73
C GLN A 728 -38.90 18.13 15.00
N ASN A 729 -38.99 17.27 14.01
CA ASN A 729 -39.31 15.87 14.20
C ASN A 729 -38.45 14.98 13.28
N GLY A 730 -37.16 14.86 13.61
CA GLY A 730 -36.26 13.92 12.92
C GLY A 730 -36.75 12.48 13.07
N LEU A 731 -36.69 11.72 11.98
CA LEU A 731 -37.06 10.31 12.01
C LEU A 731 -36.00 9.46 12.71
N THR A 732 -36.46 8.68 13.70
CA THR A 732 -35.63 7.60 14.26
C THR A 732 -35.58 6.42 13.26
N TYR A 733 -34.64 5.49 13.43
CA TYR A 733 -34.58 4.29 12.60
C TYR A 733 -35.90 3.49 12.57
N GLN A 734 -36.57 3.34 13.71
CA GLN A 734 -37.88 2.67 13.75
C GLN A 734 -38.97 3.47 13.07
N GLY A 735 -38.96 4.80 13.23
CA GLY A 735 -39.83 5.70 12.51
C GLY A 735 -39.60 5.61 11.00
N LEU A 736 -38.33 5.57 10.57
CA LEU A 736 -37.97 5.40 9.18
C LEU A 736 -38.50 4.09 8.60
N LEU A 737 -38.36 2.97 9.31
CA LEU A 737 -38.93 1.69 8.90
C LEU A 737 -40.45 1.72 8.79
N TYR A 738 -41.13 2.39 9.74
CA TYR A 738 -42.57 2.52 9.77
C TYR A 738 -43.11 3.34 8.60
N GLU A 739 -42.50 4.50 8.36
CA GLU A 739 -42.87 5.38 7.25
C GLU A 739 -42.54 4.76 5.86
N THR A 740 -41.38 4.08 5.75
CA THR A 740 -41.05 3.30 4.55
C THR A 740 -42.09 2.21 4.27
N ALA A 741 -42.57 1.55 5.31
CA ALA A 741 -43.61 0.54 5.18
C ALA A 741 -44.94 1.14 4.65
N LYS A 742 -45.29 2.34 5.09
CA LYS A 742 -46.46 3.06 4.58
C LYS A 742 -46.29 3.43 3.10
N VAL A 743 -45.13 3.99 2.71
CA VAL A 743 -44.84 4.39 1.33
C VAL A 743 -45.05 3.23 0.35
N PHE A 744 -44.67 2.02 0.74
CA PHE A 744 -44.77 0.83 -0.12
C PHE A 744 -45.97 -0.09 0.19
N GLY A 745 -46.82 0.28 1.13
CA GLY A 745 -47.97 -0.56 1.53
C GLY A 745 -47.55 -1.90 2.15
N LEU A 746 -46.41 -1.96 2.84
CA LEU A 746 -45.83 -3.16 3.42
C LEU A 746 -45.94 -3.18 4.95
N ARG A 747 -45.67 -4.34 5.57
CA ARG A 747 -45.61 -4.45 7.03
C ARG A 747 -44.16 -4.18 7.52
N SER A 748 -43.99 -3.19 8.40
CA SER A 748 -42.66 -2.73 8.88
C SER A 748 -41.74 -3.81 9.46
N ARG A 749 -42.30 -4.84 10.13
CA ARG A 749 -41.52 -5.93 10.76
C ARG A 749 -40.74 -6.83 9.79
N ARG A 750 -40.94 -6.69 8.48
CA ARG A 750 -40.25 -7.49 7.45
C ARG A 750 -39.35 -6.68 6.55
N LEU A 751 -39.19 -5.38 6.81
CA LEU A 751 -38.36 -4.50 6.02
C LEU A 751 -36.92 -4.48 6.58
N LYS A 752 -35.97 -4.46 5.68
CA LYS A 752 -34.55 -4.18 5.97
C LYS A 752 -34.10 -3.06 5.05
N LEU A 753 -33.44 -2.05 5.60
CA LEU A 753 -32.92 -0.92 4.87
C LEU A 753 -31.43 -1.10 4.63
N PHE A 754 -30.98 -0.85 3.42
CA PHE A 754 -29.59 -0.94 3.01
C PHE A 754 -29.15 0.39 2.42
N LEU A 755 -27.92 0.78 2.73
CA LEU A 755 -27.24 1.94 2.15
C LEU A 755 -26.43 1.47 0.96
N ASP A 756 -27.03 1.16 -0.15
CA ASP A 756 -26.29 1.02 -1.42
C ASP A 756 -27.19 0.51 -2.55
N GLU A 757 -26.78 0.81 -3.77
CA GLU A 757 -27.41 0.32 -5.01
C GLU A 757 -27.09 -1.16 -5.31
N SER A 758 -26.03 -1.73 -4.74
CA SER A 758 -25.66 -3.13 -4.94
C SER A 758 -26.53 -4.06 -4.08
N GLN A 759 -27.46 -4.67 -4.70
CA GLN A 759 -28.58 -5.46 -4.13
C GLN A 759 -28.21 -6.67 -3.26
N THR A 760 -26.93 -7.01 -3.10
CA THR A 760 -26.49 -8.23 -2.42
C THR A 760 -25.45 -8.04 -1.34
N GLN A 761 -24.78 -6.88 -1.25
CA GLN A 761 -23.70 -6.60 -0.31
C GLN A 761 -23.79 -5.23 0.38
N GLY A 762 -24.92 -4.54 0.26
CA GLY A 762 -25.14 -3.26 0.92
C GLY A 762 -25.02 -3.36 2.44
N LYS A 763 -24.44 -2.34 3.06
CA LYS A 763 -24.33 -2.25 4.51
C LYS A 763 -25.75 -2.10 5.10
N LEU A 764 -26.18 -3.07 5.89
CA LEU A 764 -27.43 -3.00 6.64
C LEU A 764 -27.40 -1.76 7.55
N LEU A 765 -28.41 -0.90 7.45
CA LEU A 765 -28.64 0.15 8.42
C LEU A 765 -29.06 -0.51 9.73
N ASN A 766 -28.22 -0.37 10.75
CA ASN A 766 -28.52 -0.80 12.11
C ASN A 766 -29.02 0.40 12.93
N ALA A 767 -29.89 0.11 13.90
CA ALA A 767 -30.49 1.09 14.79
C ALA A 767 -29.46 1.92 15.58
#